data_f28833256927426437e66d4cd93797fa
#
_entry.id   f28833256927426437e66d4cd93797fa
#
_cell.length_a   1.000
_cell.length_b   1.000
_cell.length_c   1.000
_cell.angle_alpha   90.00
_cell.angle_beta   90.00
_cell.angle_gamma   90.00
#
_symmetry.space_group_name_H-M   'P 1'
#
loop_
_entity.id
_entity.type
_entity.pdbx_description
1 polymer ?
#
loop_
_entity_poly.entity_id
_entity_poly.type
_entity_poly.pdbx_seq_one_letter_code
_entity_poly.pdbx_strand_id
1 'polypeptide(L)'
;MRKITFYPHLAVTNVLRNNQFYLPYLLTNIATVAMFYILAYLSFDDTLASFPSANNVQVMMALGCIVVGIFSTILVFYTNSFVMKRRQHELGLYSILGMETRHIARLLRVEALFLGLFSLVCGLAAGIILSKLMLMLLFKLLHFPVSLGFSISIVGIAMTTVLFTVLFLLVLLHNLIQLHRAKPVELLRSSSVGEREPKVKWLLALVGVVTLVAGYVMANTIQSPLQALTLFFFAVILVIIGTYCIFTAGSIAVLKLLRANKHYYYKPQHFTTVSGLLYRMKQNAVGLASICILSTMLLVTVSTTVCLYLGVETSLKESFPRNINYTISLDEEQTAEDAVKTIEQAIKQTGHQAENVLSYTALSFPVVLSSSHELTLDGNAIRSTSIVSTVCVITQEDYNCYNTTPITLSKGQVACYSEGAELENNFQLGDQTFTIAQRLTDTPLPFYDAFRNLTNYVSIHYLVVPDEATLQELYQKETKALDTEDNTTRMADLTYTYCFDMDAADEELETFYNQLSPKFHTTYSYGCRQFISQEFYAIYGGFLFLGLFLGLLFLLGTVLIIYFKQISEGYDDQKRYEIMQKVGLSEREVRRSVHSQILLVFFLPLVTAMIHVFGAFHMITKLLQLFLYAKTMTTSFFLTCTLGTLAGFAVIYALVYWATAHTYYKIVRVKQADPRF
;
A
#
# COMPACT_ATOMS: atom_id res chain seq x y z
N MET A 1 -3.11 55.88 9.63
CA MET A 1 -3.61 54.53 9.86
C MET A 1 -3.16 54.03 11.22
N ARG A 2 -4.07 53.54 12.09
CA ARG A 2 -3.71 52.99 13.39
C ARG A 2 -2.76 51.80 13.21
N LYS A 3 -1.66 51.73 13.97
CA LYS A 3 -0.62 50.67 13.87
C LYS A 3 -1.19 49.24 13.92
N ILE A 4 -2.40 49.05 14.46
CA ILE A 4 -3.06 47.75 14.64
C ILE A 4 -3.60 47.19 13.31
N THR A 5 -4.04 48.02 12.36
CA THR A 5 -4.65 47.59 11.09
C THR A 5 -3.65 47.46 9.94
N PHE A 6 -2.42 48.00 10.09
CA PHE A 6 -1.40 48.00 9.05
C PHE A 6 -0.92 46.61 8.67
N TYR A 7 -0.51 45.78 9.68
CA TYR A 7 0.02 44.42 9.39
C TYR A 7 -1.04 43.47 8.83
N PRO A 8 -2.27 43.39 9.37
CA PRO A 8 -3.31 42.58 8.77
C PRO A 8 -3.66 42.97 7.33
N HIS A 9 -3.79 44.28 7.06
CA HIS A 9 -4.06 44.77 5.69
C HIS A 9 -2.94 44.40 4.73
N LEU A 10 -1.70 44.60 5.14
CA LEU A 10 -0.52 44.24 4.31
C LEU A 10 -0.44 42.73 4.08
N ALA A 11 -0.71 41.90 5.09
CA ALA A 11 -0.74 40.45 4.99
C ALA A 11 -1.78 39.97 3.97
N VAL A 12 -3.03 40.44 4.08
CA VAL A 12 -4.10 40.09 3.15
C VAL A 12 -3.78 40.55 1.73
N THR A 13 -3.29 41.77 1.56
CA THR A 13 -2.91 42.32 0.24
C THR A 13 -1.80 41.47 -0.38
N ASN A 14 -0.79 41.05 0.39
CA ASN A 14 0.29 40.18 -0.09
C ASN A 14 -0.23 38.82 -0.55
N VAL A 15 -1.12 38.18 0.21
CA VAL A 15 -1.74 36.91 -0.14
C VAL A 15 -2.54 37.03 -1.44
N LEU A 16 -3.39 38.05 -1.56
CA LEU A 16 -4.22 38.27 -2.76
C LEU A 16 -3.39 38.62 -4.01
N ARG A 17 -2.32 39.41 -3.85
CA ARG A 17 -1.46 39.82 -4.97
C ARG A 17 -0.60 38.65 -5.47
N ASN A 18 -0.22 37.72 -4.59
CA ASN A 18 0.61 36.55 -4.88
C ASN A 18 -0.21 35.24 -4.95
N ASN A 19 -1.45 35.33 -5.44
CA ASN A 19 -2.40 34.21 -5.47
C ASN A 19 -1.87 32.95 -6.16
N GLN A 20 -1.00 33.07 -7.16
CA GLN A 20 -0.39 31.95 -7.88
C GLN A 20 0.41 31.01 -6.97
N PHE A 21 0.94 31.49 -5.85
CA PHE A 21 1.69 30.67 -4.87
C PHE A 21 0.86 30.35 -3.63
N TYR A 22 0.01 31.28 -3.18
CA TYR A 22 -0.79 31.09 -1.96
C TYR A 22 -2.02 30.23 -2.18
N LEU A 23 -2.66 30.27 -3.35
CA LEU A 23 -3.85 29.46 -3.62
C LEU A 23 -3.56 27.96 -3.56
N PRO A 24 -2.51 27.41 -4.22
CA PRO A 24 -2.16 26.00 -4.07
C PRO A 24 -1.74 25.62 -2.64
N TYR A 25 -1.05 26.52 -1.93
CA TYR A 25 -0.70 26.34 -0.54
C TYR A 25 -1.95 26.20 0.35
N LEU A 26 -2.92 27.11 0.20
CA LEU A 26 -4.19 27.06 0.93
C LEU A 26 -4.98 25.80 0.59
N LEU A 27 -5.12 25.46 -0.69
CA LEU A 27 -5.82 24.25 -1.13
C LEU A 27 -5.19 22.98 -0.55
N THR A 28 -3.86 22.92 -0.47
CA THR A 28 -3.17 21.80 0.17
C THR A 28 -3.52 21.68 1.64
N ASN A 29 -3.42 22.79 2.38
CA ASN A 29 -3.71 22.79 3.80
C ASN A 29 -5.19 22.45 4.08
N ILE A 30 -6.11 23.01 3.31
CA ILE A 30 -7.56 22.69 3.40
C ILE A 30 -7.80 21.20 3.13
N ALA A 31 -7.20 20.67 2.05
CA ALA A 31 -7.38 19.28 1.68
C ALA A 31 -6.79 18.31 2.74
N THR A 32 -5.59 18.58 3.25
CA THR A 32 -4.98 17.74 4.28
C THR A 32 -5.74 17.79 5.61
N VAL A 33 -6.24 18.96 6.02
CA VAL A 33 -7.12 19.11 7.20
C VAL A 33 -8.41 18.31 7.01
N ALA A 34 -9.07 18.45 5.84
CA ALA A 34 -10.30 17.72 5.53
C ALA A 34 -10.07 16.21 5.51
N MET A 35 -9.00 15.74 4.87
CA MET A 35 -8.67 14.32 4.81
C MET A 35 -8.39 13.73 6.18
N PHE A 36 -7.65 14.42 7.02
CA PHE A 36 -7.41 13.95 8.38
C PHE A 36 -8.69 13.87 9.20
N TYR A 37 -9.55 14.91 9.13
CA TYR A 37 -10.83 14.92 9.81
C TYR A 37 -11.73 13.76 9.36
N ILE A 38 -11.81 13.47 8.08
CA ILE A 38 -12.64 12.38 7.54
C ILE A 38 -12.23 11.04 8.17
N LEU A 39 -10.92 10.71 8.18
CA LEU A 39 -10.46 9.46 8.80
C LEU A 39 -10.65 9.45 10.32
N ALA A 40 -10.43 10.58 11.00
CA ALA A 40 -10.69 10.70 12.41
C ALA A 40 -12.19 10.53 12.72
N TYR A 41 -13.07 11.08 11.90
CA TYR A 41 -14.52 10.86 11.99
C TYR A 41 -14.87 9.37 11.87
N LEU A 42 -14.36 8.69 10.82
CA LEU A 42 -14.64 7.27 10.57
C LEU A 42 -14.08 6.34 11.68
N SER A 43 -12.98 6.75 12.34
CA SER A 43 -12.40 5.98 13.45
C SER A 43 -13.24 5.97 14.72
N PHE A 44 -14.12 6.95 14.88
CA PHE A 44 -14.95 7.15 16.09
C PHE A 44 -16.44 7.25 15.78
N ASP A 45 -16.89 6.72 14.63
CA ASP A 45 -18.31 6.75 14.26
C ASP A 45 -19.09 5.61 14.93
N ASP A 46 -20.10 5.96 15.72
CA ASP A 46 -20.92 5.00 16.47
C ASP A 46 -21.79 4.14 15.55
N THR A 47 -22.17 4.64 14.37
CA THR A 47 -22.95 3.88 13.39
C THR A 47 -22.10 2.75 12.80
N LEU A 48 -20.84 2.99 12.56
CA LEU A 48 -19.90 1.94 12.12
C LEU A 48 -19.70 0.90 13.22
N ALA A 49 -19.63 1.33 14.49
CA ALA A 49 -19.41 0.43 15.65
C ALA A 49 -20.51 -0.61 15.86
N SER A 50 -21.70 -0.40 15.29
CA SER A 50 -22.84 -1.33 15.44
C SER A 50 -22.80 -2.58 14.54
N PHE A 51 -21.86 -2.64 13.58
CA PHE A 51 -21.75 -3.76 12.62
C PHE A 51 -20.72 -4.79 13.03
N PRO A 52 -20.86 -6.06 12.58
CA PRO A 52 -19.85 -7.09 12.75
C PRO A 52 -18.50 -6.63 12.20
N SER A 53 -17.41 -7.00 12.89
CA SER A 53 -16.03 -6.61 12.50
C SER A 53 -15.73 -5.11 12.40
N ALA A 54 -16.65 -4.25 12.85
CA ALA A 54 -16.47 -2.78 12.84
C ALA A 54 -15.21 -2.33 13.57
N ASN A 55 -14.86 -2.99 14.67
CA ASN A 55 -13.65 -2.67 15.43
C ASN A 55 -12.38 -2.77 14.55
N ASN A 56 -12.28 -3.78 13.70
CA ASN A 56 -11.15 -3.93 12.78
C ASN A 56 -11.08 -2.76 11.79
N VAL A 57 -12.23 -2.36 11.23
CA VAL A 57 -12.30 -1.23 10.30
C VAL A 57 -11.95 0.09 10.99
N GLN A 58 -12.45 0.33 12.21
CA GLN A 58 -12.13 1.53 12.99
C GLN A 58 -10.63 1.62 13.32
N VAL A 59 -10.01 0.51 13.74
CA VAL A 59 -8.56 0.44 13.96
C VAL A 59 -7.78 0.74 12.67
N MET A 60 -8.22 0.21 11.53
CA MET A 60 -7.61 0.53 10.23
C MET A 60 -7.72 2.02 9.88
N MET A 61 -8.88 2.64 10.12
CA MET A 61 -9.06 4.10 9.91
C MET A 61 -8.17 4.91 10.86
N ALA A 62 -8.01 4.48 12.12
CA ALA A 62 -7.11 5.11 13.08
C ALA A 62 -5.65 5.02 12.65
N LEU A 63 -5.19 3.87 12.15
CA LEU A 63 -3.86 3.73 11.53
C LEU A 63 -3.72 4.66 10.32
N GLY A 64 -4.77 4.78 9.50
CA GLY A 64 -4.84 5.74 8.40
C GLY A 64 -4.65 7.18 8.86
N CYS A 65 -5.23 7.59 10.00
CA CYS A 65 -5.01 8.92 10.59
C CYS A 65 -3.53 9.19 10.87
N ILE A 66 -2.81 8.21 11.40
CA ILE A 66 -1.36 8.36 11.68
C ILE A 66 -0.61 8.61 10.37
N VAL A 67 -0.87 7.80 9.35
CA VAL A 67 -0.22 7.95 8.04
C VAL A 67 -0.55 9.31 7.41
N VAL A 68 -1.83 9.70 7.38
CA VAL A 68 -2.25 11.01 6.86
C VAL A 68 -1.63 12.15 7.66
N GLY A 69 -1.51 12.03 8.98
CA GLY A 69 -0.86 13.02 9.83
C GLY A 69 0.61 13.23 9.49
N ILE A 70 1.36 12.14 9.28
CA ILE A 70 2.77 12.17 8.86
C ILE A 70 2.91 12.83 7.48
N PHE A 71 2.12 12.38 6.50
CA PHE A 71 2.17 12.96 5.15
C PHE A 71 1.69 14.39 5.08
N SER A 72 0.66 14.77 5.84
CA SER A 72 0.24 16.17 5.98
C SER A 72 1.36 17.04 6.51
N THR A 73 2.10 16.56 7.52
CA THR A 73 3.28 17.28 8.03
C THR A 73 4.30 17.51 6.92
N ILE A 74 4.67 16.48 6.18
CA ILE A 74 5.62 16.57 5.07
C ILE A 74 5.13 17.57 4.00
N LEU A 75 3.85 17.47 3.58
CA LEU A 75 3.29 18.33 2.54
C LEU A 75 3.18 19.79 2.98
N VAL A 76 2.75 20.06 4.21
CA VAL A 76 2.63 21.42 4.75
C VAL A 76 4.02 22.09 4.84
N PHE A 77 5.03 21.38 5.35
CA PHE A 77 6.41 21.90 5.38
C PHE A 77 6.99 22.10 3.99
N TYR A 78 6.76 21.18 3.06
CA TYR A 78 7.22 21.27 1.69
C TYR A 78 6.63 22.50 0.98
N THR A 79 5.30 22.65 1.02
CA THR A 79 4.59 23.77 0.36
C THR A 79 4.95 25.11 0.99
N ASN A 80 5.06 25.17 2.34
CA ASN A 80 5.52 26.36 3.04
C ASN A 80 6.96 26.75 2.66
N SER A 81 7.87 25.79 2.60
CA SER A 81 9.26 26.03 2.22
C SER A 81 9.35 26.64 0.81
N PHE A 82 8.50 26.19 -0.11
CA PHE A 82 8.41 26.74 -1.45
C PHE A 82 7.91 28.20 -1.45
N VAL A 83 6.83 28.49 -0.73
CA VAL A 83 6.27 29.85 -0.60
C VAL A 83 7.33 30.78 0.02
N MET A 84 7.98 30.36 1.09
CA MET A 84 9.02 31.13 1.77
C MET A 84 10.22 31.43 0.86
N LYS A 85 10.68 30.43 0.08
CA LYS A 85 11.78 30.65 -0.88
C LYS A 85 11.46 31.74 -1.91
N ARG A 86 10.24 31.82 -2.38
CA ARG A 86 9.79 32.85 -3.33
C ARG A 86 9.69 34.23 -2.68
N ARG A 87 9.27 34.28 -1.41
CA ARG A 87 9.15 35.53 -0.66
C ARG A 87 10.46 36.08 -0.15
N GLN A 88 11.55 35.30 -0.14
CA GLN A 88 12.86 35.79 0.32
C GLN A 88 13.28 37.11 -0.33
N HIS A 89 13.04 37.28 -1.62
CA HIS A 89 13.35 38.51 -2.35
C HIS A 89 12.52 39.71 -1.87
N GLU A 90 11.19 39.51 -1.64
CA GLU A 90 10.31 40.56 -1.12
C GLU A 90 10.71 40.96 0.30
N LEU A 91 10.99 39.94 1.16
CA LEU A 91 11.44 40.17 2.55
C LEU A 91 12.79 40.90 2.60
N GLY A 92 13.70 40.57 1.67
CA GLY A 92 14.96 41.28 1.48
C GLY A 92 14.76 42.76 1.07
N LEU A 93 13.82 43.02 0.17
CA LEU A 93 13.46 44.39 -0.25
C LEU A 93 12.89 45.20 0.93
N TYR A 94 12.00 44.63 1.73
CA TYR A 94 11.48 45.30 2.92
C TYR A 94 12.60 45.68 3.91
N SER A 95 13.59 44.81 4.08
CA SER A 95 14.74 45.08 4.94
C SER A 95 15.58 46.24 4.43
N ILE A 96 15.82 46.37 3.09
CA ILE A 96 16.57 47.49 2.51
C ILE A 96 15.77 48.81 2.60
N LEU A 97 14.44 48.74 2.45
CA LEU A 97 13.56 49.88 2.64
C LEU A 97 13.45 50.37 4.11
N GLY A 98 14.23 49.77 5.04
CA GLY A 98 14.33 50.19 6.43
C GLY A 98 13.41 49.46 7.39
N MET A 99 12.71 48.38 6.97
CA MET A 99 11.95 47.59 7.92
C MET A 99 12.88 46.69 8.80
N GLU A 100 12.86 46.89 10.10
CA GLU A 100 13.59 46.04 11.03
C GLU A 100 13.05 44.58 10.98
N THR A 101 13.92 43.62 11.24
CA THR A 101 13.58 42.19 11.32
C THR A 101 12.37 41.90 12.24
N ARG A 102 12.19 42.70 13.31
CA ARG A 102 11.04 42.58 14.24
C ARG A 102 9.71 42.89 13.54
N HIS A 103 9.67 43.87 12.62
CA HIS A 103 8.49 44.23 11.89
C HIS A 103 8.15 43.18 10.83
N ILE A 104 9.15 42.66 10.12
CA ILE A 104 9.01 41.57 9.17
C ILE A 104 8.51 40.29 9.89
N ALA A 105 9.05 39.98 11.09
CA ALA A 105 8.58 38.85 11.91
C ALA A 105 7.11 39.01 12.38
N ARG A 106 6.67 40.23 12.67
CA ARG A 106 5.24 40.49 13.00
C ARG A 106 4.35 40.29 11.78
N LEU A 107 4.76 40.74 10.61
CA LEU A 107 4.04 40.51 9.35
C LEU A 107 3.88 39.01 9.08
N LEU A 108 4.97 38.23 9.18
CA LEU A 108 4.94 36.77 8.96
C LEU A 108 4.05 36.06 9.99
N ARG A 109 4.04 36.49 11.26
CA ARG A 109 3.14 35.94 12.28
C ARG A 109 1.68 36.14 11.94
N VAL A 110 1.30 37.38 11.58
CA VAL A 110 -0.08 37.71 11.23
C VAL A 110 -0.53 36.94 10.00
N GLU A 111 0.34 36.83 9.00
CA GLU A 111 0.06 36.07 7.78
C GLU A 111 -0.10 34.58 8.04
N ALA A 112 0.81 33.96 8.81
CA ALA A 112 0.74 32.55 9.15
C ALA A 112 -0.51 32.23 9.98
N LEU A 113 -0.89 33.11 10.94
CA LEU A 113 -2.10 32.95 11.72
C LEU A 113 -3.37 33.03 10.84
N PHE A 114 -3.41 34.01 9.92
CA PHE A 114 -4.53 34.16 9.00
C PHE A 114 -4.68 32.94 8.08
N LEU A 115 -3.58 32.51 7.44
CA LEU A 115 -3.57 31.36 6.55
C LEU A 115 -3.87 30.05 7.29
N GLY A 116 -3.29 29.86 8.48
CA GLY A 116 -3.54 28.68 9.31
C GLY A 116 -4.99 28.59 9.80
N LEU A 117 -5.54 29.67 10.35
CA LEU A 117 -6.93 29.71 10.82
C LEU A 117 -7.91 29.51 9.66
N PHE A 118 -7.69 30.20 8.53
CA PHE A 118 -8.53 30.04 7.35
C PHE A 118 -8.51 28.62 6.82
N SER A 119 -7.30 28.00 6.72
CA SER A 119 -7.14 26.61 6.27
C SER A 119 -7.82 25.63 7.22
N LEU A 120 -7.71 25.85 8.53
CA LEU A 120 -8.33 24.99 9.54
C LEU A 120 -9.87 25.05 9.48
N VAL A 121 -10.43 26.26 9.43
CA VAL A 121 -11.90 26.44 9.38
C VAL A 121 -12.47 25.88 8.07
N CYS A 122 -11.89 26.26 6.93
CA CYS A 122 -12.37 25.77 5.63
C CYS A 122 -12.14 24.26 5.48
N GLY A 123 -11.02 23.73 5.99
CA GLY A 123 -10.71 22.30 5.95
C GLY A 123 -11.64 21.47 6.83
N LEU A 124 -11.96 21.91 8.05
CA LEU A 124 -12.95 21.27 8.91
C LEU A 124 -14.34 21.34 8.28
N ALA A 125 -14.76 22.49 7.76
CA ALA A 125 -16.05 22.61 7.09
C ALA A 125 -16.16 21.65 5.89
N ALA A 126 -15.15 21.60 5.03
CA ALA A 126 -15.09 20.67 3.91
C ALA A 126 -15.08 19.22 4.38
N GLY A 127 -14.29 18.90 5.41
CA GLY A 127 -14.19 17.57 6.00
C GLY A 127 -15.54 17.11 6.59
N ILE A 128 -16.26 17.97 7.32
CA ILE A 128 -17.57 17.66 7.89
C ILE A 128 -18.60 17.38 6.77
N ILE A 129 -18.60 18.19 5.71
CA ILE A 129 -19.52 17.99 4.58
C ILE A 129 -19.21 16.68 3.84
N LEU A 130 -17.94 16.40 3.60
CA LEU A 130 -17.50 15.22 2.86
C LEU A 130 -17.52 13.94 3.70
N SER A 131 -17.46 14.02 5.04
CA SER A 131 -17.39 12.84 5.91
C SER A 131 -18.58 11.91 5.73
N LYS A 132 -19.79 12.46 5.55
CA LYS A 132 -20.98 11.64 5.30
C LYS A 132 -20.92 10.90 3.96
N LEU A 133 -20.45 11.57 2.92
CA LEU A 133 -20.28 10.93 1.61
C LEU A 133 -19.22 9.82 1.69
N MET A 134 -18.14 10.04 2.43
CA MET A 134 -17.09 9.03 2.64
C MET A 134 -17.59 7.86 3.49
N LEU A 135 -18.42 8.09 4.50
CA LEU A 135 -19.07 7.03 5.27
C LEU A 135 -20.00 6.18 4.39
N MET A 136 -20.82 6.82 3.55
CA MET A 136 -21.68 6.11 2.60
C MET A 136 -20.88 5.29 1.59
N LEU A 137 -19.76 5.82 1.09
CA LEU A 137 -18.84 5.10 0.22
C LEU A 137 -18.24 3.90 0.94
N LEU A 138 -17.78 4.07 2.19
CA LEU A 138 -17.25 3.00 3.02
C LEU A 138 -18.31 1.91 3.20
N PHE A 139 -19.54 2.22 3.65
CA PHE A 139 -20.60 1.24 3.81
C PHE A 139 -20.91 0.47 2.52
N LYS A 140 -20.91 1.15 1.38
CA LYS A 140 -21.08 0.48 0.08
C LYS A 140 -19.96 -0.51 -0.24
N LEU A 141 -18.71 -0.17 0.10
CA LEU A 141 -17.56 -1.08 -0.09
C LEU A 141 -17.56 -2.26 0.88
N LEU A 142 -18.09 -2.06 2.08
CA LEU A 142 -18.22 -3.11 3.09
C LEU A 142 -19.48 -3.98 2.91
N HIS A 143 -20.33 -3.67 1.93
CA HIS A 143 -21.67 -4.29 1.73
C HIS A 143 -22.61 -4.14 2.95
N PHE A 144 -22.43 -3.07 3.74
CA PHE A 144 -23.30 -2.75 4.86
C PHE A 144 -24.51 -1.91 4.41
N PRO A 145 -25.65 -2.01 5.09
CA PRO A 145 -26.81 -1.18 4.80
C PRO A 145 -26.46 0.29 5.08
N VAL A 146 -26.79 1.16 4.11
CA VAL A 146 -26.43 2.58 4.21
C VAL A 146 -27.34 3.30 5.21
N SER A 147 -26.78 3.80 6.31
CA SER A 147 -27.46 4.65 7.26
C SER A 147 -27.49 6.11 6.80
N LEU A 148 -28.66 6.75 6.82
CA LEU A 148 -28.86 8.14 6.41
C LEU A 148 -28.62 9.17 7.54
N GLY A 149 -28.39 8.75 8.78
CA GLY A 149 -28.11 9.65 9.91
C GLY A 149 -26.88 10.54 9.65
N PHE A 150 -26.92 11.80 10.08
CA PHE A 150 -25.76 12.71 10.04
C PHE A 150 -25.28 12.95 11.47
N SER A 151 -24.03 12.59 11.72
CA SER A 151 -23.35 12.78 13.00
C SER A 151 -22.10 13.64 12.81
N ILE A 152 -21.73 14.39 13.83
CA ILE A 152 -20.51 15.20 13.86
C ILE A 152 -19.64 14.67 15.01
N SER A 153 -18.45 14.18 14.70
CA SER A 153 -17.51 13.71 15.72
C SER A 153 -16.79 14.89 16.38
N ILE A 154 -17.13 15.17 17.64
CA ILE A 154 -16.42 16.18 18.44
C ILE A 154 -14.97 15.75 18.67
N VAL A 155 -14.73 14.45 18.86
CA VAL A 155 -13.37 13.88 19.01
C VAL A 155 -12.55 14.11 17.74
N GLY A 156 -13.13 13.86 16.57
CA GLY A 156 -12.50 14.12 15.28
C GLY A 156 -12.14 15.60 15.08
N ILE A 157 -13.03 16.54 15.44
CA ILE A 157 -12.75 17.99 15.41
C ILE A 157 -11.60 18.33 16.34
N ALA A 158 -11.63 17.84 17.58
CA ALA A 158 -10.60 18.14 18.56
C ALA A 158 -9.21 17.62 18.12
N MET A 159 -9.11 16.36 17.70
CA MET A 159 -7.86 15.77 17.20
C MET A 159 -7.29 16.54 16.00
N THR A 160 -8.16 16.85 15.02
CA THR A 160 -7.75 17.62 13.83
C THR A 160 -7.26 19.02 14.21
N THR A 161 -8.02 19.71 15.08
CA THR A 161 -7.65 21.05 15.52
C THR A 161 -6.32 21.07 16.27
N VAL A 162 -6.10 20.13 17.17
CA VAL A 162 -4.85 20.04 17.93
C VAL A 162 -3.66 19.76 16.98
N LEU A 163 -3.76 18.73 16.12
CA LEU A 163 -2.70 18.37 15.21
C LEU A 163 -2.31 19.54 14.30
N PHE A 164 -3.27 20.13 13.59
CA PHE A 164 -2.97 21.19 12.62
C PHE A 164 -2.58 22.52 13.27
N THR A 165 -3.09 22.84 14.47
CA THR A 165 -2.60 23.99 15.23
C THR A 165 -1.13 23.81 15.57
N VAL A 166 -0.73 22.64 16.07
CA VAL A 166 0.68 22.34 16.37
C VAL A 166 1.52 22.42 15.11
N LEU A 167 1.06 21.85 13.99
CA LEU A 167 1.77 21.90 12.71
C LEU A 167 1.97 23.34 12.22
N PHE A 168 0.93 24.17 12.22
CA PHE A 168 1.03 25.57 11.78
C PHE A 168 1.94 26.39 12.70
N LEU A 169 1.95 26.11 14.01
CA LEU A 169 2.90 26.73 14.95
C LEU A 169 4.36 26.30 14.68
N LEU A 170 4.59 25.02 14.39
CA LEU A 170 5.94 24.53 14.02
C LEU A 170 6.43 25.16 12.71
N VAL A 171 5.56 25.28 11.72
CA VAL A 171 5.86 25.96 10.45
C VAL A 171 6.17 27.44 10.68
N LEU A 172 5.41 28.14 11.51
CA LEU A 172 5.67 29.52 11.88
C LEU A 172 7.02 29.65 12.58
N LEU A 173 7.32 28.79 13.53
CA LEU A 173 8.60 28.78 14.26
C LEU A 173 9.77 28.57 13.28
N HIS A 174 9.62 27.60 12.35
CA HIS A 174 10.62 27.35 11.31
C HIS A 174 10.88 28.61 10.45
N ASN A 175 9.82 29.29 10.01
CA ASN A 175 9.92 30.51 9.19
C ASN A 175 10.60 31.66 9.96
N LEU A 176 10.29 31.80 11.26
CA LEU A 176 10.92 32.83 12.09
C LEU A 176 12.41 32.53 12.32
N ILE A 177 12.79 31.28 12.56
CA ILE A 177 14.21 30.87 12.69
C ILE A 177 14.96 31.15 11.38
N GLN A 178 14.35 30.81 10.24
CA GLN A 178 14.95 31.06 8.92
C GLN A 178 15.15 32.57 8.68
N LEU A 179 14.17 33.40 9.03
CA LEU A 179 14.27 34.85 8.91
C LEU A 179 15.41 35.44 9.76
N HIS A 180 15.56 34.98 11.01
CA HIS A 180 16.61 35.47 11.92
C HIS A 180 18.02 35.05 11.48
N ARG A 181 18.16 33.90 10.80
CA ARG A 181 19.46 33.42 10.29
C ARG A 181 19.85 34.04 8.96
N ALA A 182 18.90 34.58 8.19
CA ALA A 182 19.15 35.11 6.87
C ALA A 182 19.74 36.53 6.94
N LYS A 183 20.85 36.77 6.22
CA LYS A 183 21.42 38.11 6.05
C LYS A 183 20.68 38.84 4.92
N PRO A 184 20.24 40.11 5.09
CA PRO A 184 19.47 40.85 4.09
C PRO A 184 20.12 40.91 2.70
N VAL A 185 21.45 41.06 2.66
CA VAL A 185 22.21 41.07 1.40
C VAL A 185 22.22 39.75 0.68
N GLU A 186 22.23 38.62 1.41
CA GLU A 186 22.18 37.27 0.83
C GLU A 186 20.80 36.96 0.25
N LEU A 187 19.72 37.50 0.86
CA LEU A 187 18.33 37.32 0.38
C LEU A 187 18.13 37.97 -1.01
N LEU A 188 18.76 39.12 -1.28
CA LEU A 188 18.68 39.76 -2.58
C LEU A 188 19.63 39.16 -3.62
N ARG A 189 20.80 38.72 -3.20
CA ARG A 189 21.82 38.18 -4.09
C ARG A 189 21.52 36.75 -4.57
N SER A 190 20.61 36.05 -3.90
CA SER A 190 20.26 34.66 -4.20
C SER A 190 19.76 34.46 -5.64
N SER A 191 19.19 35.49 -6.29
CA SER A 191 18.70 35.43 -7.67
C SER A 191 19.75 35.81 -8.75
N SER A 192 20.90 36.34 -8.35
CA SER A 192 21.92 36.88 -9.29
C SER A 192 23.26 36.14 -9.26
N VAL A 193 23.46 35.23 -8.33
CA VAL A 193 24.68 34.40 -8.27
C VAL A 193 24.60 33.35 -9.37
N GLY A 194 25.49 33.42 -10.36
CA GLY A 194 25.60 32.43 -11.43
C GLY A 194 25.77 31.01 -10.86
N GLU A 195 25.04 30.07 -11.40
CA GLU A 195 25.06 28.68 -10.94
C GLU A 195 26.42 28.04 -11.29
N ARG A 196 27.06 27.51 -10.27
CA ARG A 196 28.27 26.69 -10.48
C ARG A 196 27.90 25.34 -11.08
N GLU A 197 28.67 24.87 -12.05
CA GLU A 197 28.50 23.55 -12.65
C GLU A 197 28.50 22.44 -11.57
N PRO A 198 27.53 21.50 -11.58
CA PRO A 198 27.47 20.46 -10.58
C PRO A 198 28.67 19.50 -10.70
N LYS A 199 29.31 19.22 -9.56
CA LYS A 199 30.34 18.19 -9.47
C LYS A 199 29.67 16.82 -9.35
N VAL A 200 30.16 15.83 -10.07
CA VAL A 200 29.68 14.45 -9.94
C VAL A 200 30.11 13.89 -8.59
N LYS A 201 29.19 13.43 -7.81
CA LYS A 201 29.47 12.69 -6.57
C LYS A 201 29.39 11.18 -6.87
N TRP A 202 30.44 10.63 -7.48
CA TRP A 202 30.47 9.23 -7.92
C TRP A 202 30.16 8.24 -6.80
N LEU A 203 30.68 8.48 -5.60
CA LEU A 203 30.40 7.64 -4.43
C LEU A 203 28.89 7.58 -4.13
N LEU A 204 28.20 8.73 -4.16
CA LEU A 204 26.77 8.79 -3.91
C LEU A 204 25.95 8.12 -5.04
N ALA A 205 26.40 8.23 -6.28
CA ALA A 205 25.80 7.53 -7.41
C ALA A 205 25.97 6.01 -7.28
N LEU A 206 27.16 5.55 -6.87
CA LEU A 206 27.44 4.13 -6.61
C LEU A 206 26.57 3.59 -5.47
N VAL A 207 26.50 4.31 -4.33
CA VAL A 207 25.63 3.96 -3.22
C VAL A 207 24.17 3.84 -3.70
N GLY A 208 23.69 4.75 -4.55
CA GLY A 208 22.36 4.68 -5.12
C GLY A 208 22.11 3.42 -5.94
N VAL A 209 23.04 3.03 -6.79
CA VAL A 209 22.94 1.80 -7.58
C VAL A 209 22.97 0.56 -6.68
N VAL A 210 23.91 0.51 -5.73
CA VAL A 210 24.05 -0.64 -4.81
C VAL A 210 22.78 -0.83 -3.98
N THR A 211 22.22 0.25 -3.41
CA THR A 211 21.01 0.17 -2.57
C THR A 211 19.78 -0.22 -3.38
N LEU A 212 19.63 0.27 -4.63
CA LEU A 212 18.51 -0.15 -5.50
C LEU A 212 18.64 -1.63 -5.90
N VAL A 213 19.84 -2.05 -6.32
CA VAL A 213 20.08 -3.46 -6.70
C VAL A 213 19.85 -4.36 -5.48
N ALA A 214 20.35 -3.99 -4.30
CA ALA A 214 20.14 -4.76 -3.08
C ALA A 214 18.64 -4.87 -2.73
N GLY A 215 17.87 -3.76 -2.83
CA GLY A 215 16.43 -3.77 -2.60
C GLY A 215 15.68 -4.67 -3.59
N TYR A 216 16.03 -4.64 -4.88
CA TYR A 216 15.38 -5.50 -5.89
C TYR A 216 15.80 -6.97 -5.78
N VAL A 217 17.07 -7.26 -5.49
CA VAL A 217 17.50 -8.63 -5.24
C VAL A 217 16.77 -9.20 -4.04
N MET A 218 16.71 -8.44 -2.92
CA MET A 218 15.95 -8.83 -1.75
C MET A 218 14.48 -9.11 -2.09
N ALA A 219 13.83 -8.24 -2.87
CA ALA A 219 12.43 -8.40 -3.25
C ALA A 219 12.17 -9.63 -4.14
N ASN A 220 13.15 -10.07 -4.94
CA ASN A 220 12.99 -11.19 -5.88
C ASN A 220 13.53 -12.53 -5.36
N THR A 221 14.28 -12.54 -4.26
CA THR A 221 14.83 -13.78 -3.65
C THR A 221 13.96 -14.37 -2.55
N ILE A 222 12.90 -13.66 -2.16
CA ILE A 222 11.98 -14.10 -1.11
C ILE A 222 11.18 -15.31 -1.58
N GLN A 223 11.15 -16.37 -0.77
CA GLN A 223 10.44 -17.60 -1.06
C GLN A 223 9.14 -17.74 -0.27
N SER A 224 9.10 -17.28 0.99
CA SER A 224 7.93 -17.41 1.86
C SER A 224 7.23 -16.08 2.10
N PRO A 225 5.88 -16.09 2.30
CA PRO A 225 5.10 -14.90 2.64
C PRO A 225 5.56 -14.20 3.91
N LEU A 226 5.98 -14.96 4.93
CA LEU A 226 6.45 -14.39 6.19
C LEU A 226 7.79 -13.67 6.07
N GLN A 227 8.72 -14.21 5.26
CA GLN A 227 9.97 -13.51 4.92
C GLN A 227 9.66 -12.21 4.18
N ALA A 228 8.64 -12.21 3.31
CA ALA A 228 8.20 -11.00 2.64
C ALA A 228 7.78 -9.92 3.65
N LEU A 229 6.99 -10.26 4.66
CA LEU A 229 6.54 -9.33 5.68
C LEU A 229 7.69 -8.71 6.48
N THR A 230 8.66 -9.52 6.91
CA THR A 230 9.81 -9.06 7.70
C THR A 230 10.78 -8.20 6.91
N LEU A 231 11.03 -8.55 5.64
CA LEU A 231 12.02 -7.86 4.81
C LEU A 231 11.44 -6.68 4.01
N PHE A 232 10.11 -6.56 3.93
CA PHE A 232 9.43 -5.54 3.14
C PHE A 232 9.88 -4.12 3.49
N PHE A 233 9.87 -3.76 4.77
CA PHE A 233 10.25 -2.41 5.19
C PHE A 233 11.71 -2.08 4.90
N PHE A 234 12.61 -3.07 5.04
CA PHE A 234 14.03 -2.88 4.71
C PHE A 234 14.22 -2.67 3.20
N ALA A 235 13.54 -3.45 2.36
CA ALA A 235 13.59 -3.28 0.90
C ALA A 235 13.06 -1.90 0.50
N VAL A 236 11.93 -1.45 1.07
CA VAL A 236 11.36 -0.13 0.80
C VAL A 236 12.33 0.99 1.17
N ILE A 237 12.97 0.93 2.35
CA ILE A 237 13.95 1.93 2.79
C ILE A 237 15.15 1.97 1.83
N LEU A 238 15.67 0.82 1.41
CA LEU A 238 16.77 0.72 0.46
C LEU A 238 16.40 1.37 -0.89
N VAL A 239 15.20 1.10 -1.40
CA VAL A 239 14.69 1.69 -2.65
C VAL A 239 14.52 3.20 -2.51
N ILE A 240 13.99 3.70 -1.39
CA ILE A 240 13.84 5.15 -1.14
C ILE A 240 15.21 5.82 -1.15
N ILE A 241 16.17 5.32 -0.37
CA ILE A 241 17.55 5.88 -0.31
C ILE A 241 18.19 5.83 -1.69
N GLY A 242 18.10 4.70 -2.39
CA GLY A 242 18.63 4.51 -3.74
C GLY A 242 18.04 5.50 -4.73
N THR A 243 16.73 5.72 -4.68
CA THR A 243 16.02 6.67 -5.55
C THR A 243 16.52 8.10 -5.33
N TYR A 244 16.63 8.55 -4.07
CA TYR A 244 17.19 9.88 -3.79
C TYR A 244 18.64 10.02 -4.27
N CYS A 245 19.47 9.00 -4.08
CA CYS A 245 20.86 9.00 -4.53
C CYS A 245 20.98 9.01 -6.06
N ILE A 246 20.17 8.22 -6.77
CA ILE A 246 20.17 8.17 -8.24
C ILE A 246 19.68 9.48 -8.82
N PHE A 247 18.59 10.06 -8.31
CA PHE A 247 18.13 11.35 -8.82
C PHE A 247 19.12 12.49 -8.52
N THR A 248 19.80 12.50 -7.37
CA THR A 248 20.72 13.58 -6.98
C THR A 248 22.10 13.46 -7.60
N ALA A 249 22.67 12.30 -7.68
CA ALA A 249 24.04 12.07 -8.17
C ALA A 249 24.10 11.29 -9.48
N GLY A 250 23.28 10.24 -9.61
CA GLY A 250 23.26 9.38 -10.79
C GLY A 250 22.82 10.14 -12.04
N SER A 251 21.77 10.97 -11.95
CA SER A 251 21.31 11.78 -13.07
C SER A 251 22.37 12.74 -13.59
N ILE A 252 23.13 13.39 -12.70
CA ILE A 252 24.25 14.27 -13.06
C ILE A 252 25.38 13.45 -13.69
N ALA A 253 25.66 12.24 -13.17
CA ALA A 253 26.67 11.36 -13.73
C ALA A 253 26.32 10.94 -15.17
N VAL A 254 25.08 10.50 -15.42
CA VAL A 254 24.59 10.14 -16.76
C VAL A 254 24.66 11.34 -17.73
N LEU A 255 24.21 12.51 -17.32
CA LEU A 255 24.27 13.70 -18.16
C LEU A 255 25.71 14.12 -18.50
N LYS A 256 26.66 13.96 -17.57
CA LYS A 256 28.07 14.21 -17.86
C LYS A 256 28.69 13.16 -18.79
N LEU A 257 28.29 11.91 -18.67
CA LEU A 257 28.70 10.85 -19.61
C LEU A 257 28.15 11.13 -21.03
N LEU A 258 26.87 11.55 -21.14
CA LEU A 258 26.29 11.95 -22.42
C LEU A 258 27.00 13.19 -23.02
N ARG A 259 27.41 14.14 -22.17
CA ARG A 259 28.20 15.31 -22.59
C ARG A 259 29.61 14.92 -23.05
N ALA A 260 30.25 13.93 -22.45
CA ALA A 260 31.57 13.44 -22.84
C ALA A 260 31.56 12.79 -24.24
N ASN A 261 30.42 12.23 -24.65
CA ASN A 261 30.27 11.68 -26.01
C ASN A 261 30.05 12.84 -27.02
N LYS A 262 31.13 13.29 -27.63
CA LYS A 262 31.15 14.44 -28.57
C LYS A 262 30.20 14.23 -29.75
N HIS A 263 30.09 13.02 -30.29
CA HIS A 263 29.23 12.74 -31.44
C HIS A 263 27.73 12.88 -31.12
N TYR A 264 27.32 12.59 -29.89
CA TYR A 264 25.96 12.81 -29.41
C TYR A 264 25.71 14.27 -29.02
N TYR A 265 26.64 14.85 -28.26
CA TYR A 265 26.48 16.14 -27.62
C TYR A 265 26.42 17.32 -28.59
N TYR A 266 27.26 17.37 -29.67
CA TYR A 266 27.33 18.49 -30.58
C TYR A 266 26.18 18.58 -31.60
N LYS A 267 25.18 17.67 -31.54
CA LYS A 267 23.94 17.90 -32.29
C LYS A 267 23.17 19.08 -31.65
N PRO A 268 22.68 20.10 -32.42
CA PRO A 268 22.10 21.31 -31.85
C PRO A 268 20.99 21.07 -30.83
N GLN A 269 20.14 20.07 -31.07
CA GLN A 269 19.05 19.73 -30.17
C GLN A 269 19.54 19.07 -28.84
N HIS A 270 20.60 18.24 -28.91
CA HIS A 270 21.15 17.57 -27.75
C HIS A 270 21.99 18.53 -26.90
N PHE A 271 22.73 19.45 -27.54
CA PHE A 271 23.52 20.45 -26.84
C PHE A 271 22.69 21.27 -25.87
N THR A 272 21.62 21.87 -26.36
CA THR A 272 20.72 22.71 -25.53
C THR A 272 20.00 21.89 -24.45
N THR A 273 19.58 20.66 -24.79
CA THR A 273 18.86 19.78 -23.86
C THR A 273 19.77 19.27 -22.74
N VAL A 274 20.94 18.70 -23.05
CA VAL A 274 21.87 18.14 -22.05
C VAL A 274 22.44 19.24 -21.16
N SER A 275 22.84 20.36 -21.74
CA SER A 275 23.35 21.51 -20.97
C SER A 275 22.28 22.09 -20.04
N GLY A 276 21.05 22.26 -20.52
CA GLY A 276 19.94 22.76 -19.72
C GLY A 276 19.56 21.78 -18.59
N LEU A 277 19.48 20.47 -18.90
CA LEU A 277 19.15 19.44 -17.91
C LEU A 277 20.22 19.29 -16.83
N LEU A 278 21.51 19.48 -17.12
CA LEU A 278 22.58 19.36 -16.14
C LEU A 278 22.39 20.30 -14.95
N TYR A 279 22.00 21.55 -15.21
CA TYR A 279 21.72 22.54 -14.18
C TYR A 279 20.37 22.28 -13.50
N ARG A 280 19.34 21.94 -14.27
CA ARG A 280 18.00 21.63 -13.75
C ARG A 280 18.01 20.42 -12.81
N MET A 281 18.73 19.34 -13.15
CA MET A 281 18.79 18.15 -12.30
C MET A 281 19.44 18.44 -10.95
N LYS A 282 20.43 19.33 -10.88
CA LYS A 282 21.00 19.76 -9.59
C LYS A 282 19.97 20.42 -8.67
N GLN A 283 19.09 21.26 -9.22
CA GLN A 283 18.10 21.99 -8.42
C GLN A 283 16.88 21.12 -8.08
N ASN A 284 16.52 20.20 -8.96
CA ASN A 284 15.22 19.53 -8.95
C ASN A 284 15.28 18.06 -8.52
N ALA A 285 16.46 17.52 -8.32
CA ALA A 285 16.68 16.10 -8.02
C ALA A 285 15.81 15.58 -6.88
N VAL A 286 15.77 16.30 -5.77
CA VAL A 286 14.97 15.93 -4.58
C VAL A 286 13.46 15.93 -4.90
N GLY A 287 12.99 16.96 -5.62
CA GLY A 287 11.58 17.01 -6.04
C GLY A 287 11.19 15.88 -6.98
N LEU A 288 12.07 15.53 -7.95
CA LEU A 288 11.83 14.40 -8.86
C LEU A 288 11.85 13.06 -8.15
N ALA A 289 12.77 12.86 -7.22
CA ALA A 289 12.80 11.66 -6.36
C ALA A 289 11.51 11.56 -5.53
N SER A 290 11.03 12.66 -4.94
CA SER A 290 9.78 12.70 -4.18
C SER A 290 8.57 12.36 -5.05
N ILE A 291 8.48 12.91 -6.28
CA ILE A 291 7.42 12.55 -7.25
C ILE A 291 7.47 11.05 -7.56
N CYS A 292 8.66 10.51 -7.81
CA CYS A 292 8.84 9.07 -8.09
C CYS A 292 8.34 8.22 -6.93
N ILE A 293 8.76 8.54 -5.70
CA ILE A 293 8.38 7.77 -4.49
C ILE A 293 6.87 7.85 -4.23
N LEU A 294 6.28 9.06 -4.29
CA LEU A 294 4.82 9.23 -4.11
C LEU A 294 4.03 8.50 -5.19
N SER A 295 4.48 8.54 -6.45
CA SER A 295 3.86 7.78 -7.54
C SER A 295 3.96 6.27 -7.32
N THR A 296 5.11 5.77 -6.86
CA THR A 296 5.30 4.36 -6.53
C THR A 296 4.40 3.95 -5.37
N MET A 297 4.34 4.74 -4.30
CA MET A 297 3.45 4.49 -3.16
C MET A 297 1.98 4.43 -3.58
N LEU A 298 1.53 5.39 -4.41
CA LEU A 298 0.18 5.39 -4.96
C LEU A 298 -0.09 4.09 -5.75
N LEU A 299 0.78 3.77 -6.70
CA LEU A 299 0.61 2.61 -7.57
C LEU A 299 0.57 1.31 -6.76
N VAL A 300 1.51 1.11 -5.84
CA VAL A 300 1.57 -0.10 -5.00
C VAL A 300 0.33 -0.18 -4.09
N THR A 301 0.00 0.90 -3.37
CA THR A 301 -1.12 0.88 -2.43
C THR A 301 -2.45 0.62 -3.13
N VAL A 302 -2.74 1.34 -4.22
CA VAL A 302 -4.02 1.19 -4.94
C VAL A 302 -4.08 -0.15 -5.66
N SER A 303 -3.02 -0.59 -6.36
CA SER A 303 -3.05 -1.89 -7.05
C SER A 303 -3.21 -3.06 -6.09
N THR A 304 -2.54 -3.01 -4.94
CA THR A 304 -2.62 -4.06 -3.92
C THR A 304 -4.02 -4.13 -3.31
N THR A 305 -4.59 -2.98 -2.90
CA THR A 305 -5.92 -2.97 -2.27
C THR A 305 -7.05 -3.27 -3.24
N VAL A 306 -6.95 -2.85 -4.49
CA VAL A 306 -7.89 -3.24 -5.56
C VAL A 306 -7.80 -4.74 -5.81
N CYS A 307 -6.60 -5.31 -5.88
CA CYS A 307 -6.40 -6.75 -6.07
C CYS A 307 -7.00 -7.54 -4.91
N LEU A 308 -6.76 -7.12 -3.66
CA LEU A 308 -7.35 -7.76 -2.46
C LEU A 308 -8.88 -7.75 -2.54
N TYR A 309 -9.47 -6.62 -2.83
CA TYR A 309 -10.94 -6.48 -2.87
C TYR A 309 -11.59 -7.31 -3.99
N LEU A 310 -11.04 -7.27 -5.20
CA LEU A 310 -11.55 -8.05 -6.33
C LEU A 310 -11.33 -9.56 -6.15
N GLY A 311 -10.35 -9.96 -5.36
CA GLY A 311 -10.06 -11.35 -5.03
C GLY A 311 -10.97 -11.96 -3.97
N VAL A 312 -11.76 -11.16 -3.24
CA VAL A 312 -12.60 -11.62 -2.13
C VAL A 312 -13.54 -12.73 -2.54
N GLU A 313 -14.32 -12.53 -3.61
CA GLU A 313 -15.32 -13.50 -4.02
C GLU A 313 -14.72 -14.85 -4.43
N THR A 314 -13.59 -14.80 -5.15
CA THR A 314 -12.87 -16.03 -5.55
C THR A 314 -12.31 -16.73 -4.31
N SER A 315 -11.72 -15.97 -3.40
CA SER A 315 -11.18 -16.50 -2.15
C SER A 315 -12.26 -17.15 -1.28
N LEU A 316 -13.44 -16.52 -1.19
CA LEU A 316 -14.58 -17.08 -0.47
C LEU A 316 -15.09 -18.39 -1.11
N LYS A 317 -15.19 -18.44 -2.44
CA LYS A 317 -15.65 -19.65 -3.16
C LYS A 317 -14.66 -20.81 -3.01
N GLU A 318 -13.37 -20.51 -2.97
CA GLU A 318 -12.33 -21.55 -2.79
C GLU A 318 -12.20 -22.02 -1.36
N SER A 319 -12.33 -21.11 -0.38
CA SER A 319 -12.24 -21.45 1.05
C SER A 319 -13.53 -22.02 1.62
N PHE A 320 -14.67 -21.60 1.12
CA PHE A 320 -16.01 -21.98 1.58
C PHE A 320 -16.89 -22.35 0.39
N PRO A 321 -16.73 -23.55 -0.17
CA PRO A 321 -17.39 -23.94 -1.41
C PRO A 321 -18.91 -24.18 -1.24
N ARG A 322 -19.36 -24.34 0.01
CA ARG A 322 -20.77 -24.56 0.37
C ARG A 322 -21.26 -23.46 1.31
N ASN A 323 -22.57 -23.33 1.41
CA ASN A 323 -23.18 -22.34 2.30
C ASN A 323 -22.86 -22.62 3.77
N ILE A 324 -22.83 -23.90 4.15
CA ILE A 324 -22.52 -24.34 5.50
C ILE A 324 -21.36 -25.31 5.45
N ASN A 325 -20.39 -25.10 6.31
CA ASN A 325 -19.16 -25.87 6.40
C ASN A 325 -18.88 -26.16 7.88
N TYR A 326 -18.80 -27.42 8.26
CA TYR A 326 -18.38 -27.84 9.58
C TYR A 326 -17.06 -28.60 9.49
N THR A 327 -16.08 -28.20 10.28
CA THR A 327 -14.84 -28.93 10.51
C THR A 327 -14.81 -29.32 11.99
N ILE A 328 -14.95 -30.58 12.27
CA ILE A 328 -15.22 -31.14 13.59
C ILE A 328 -13.98 -31.94 14.00
N SER A 329 -13.39 -31.63 15.14
CA SER A 329 -12.33 -32.47 15.72
C SER A 329 -12.91 -33.80 16.17
N LEU A 330 -12.30 -34.89 15.74
CA LEU A 330 -12.66 -36.25 16.14
C LEU A 330 -11.85 -36.66 17.37
N ASP A 331 -12.55 -37.22 18.35
CA ASP A 331 -11.96 -37.79 19.55
C ASP A 331 -12.77 -39.00 20.03
N GLU A 332 -12.45 -39.53 21.21
CA GLU A 332 -13.17 -40.67 21.78
C GLU A 332 -14.65 -40.38 22.10
N GLU A 333 -15.01 -39.12 22.30
CA GLU A 333 -16.37 -38.67 22.64
C GLU A 333 -17.19 -38.29 21.40
N GLN A 334 -16.52 -37.88 20.27
CA GLN A 334 -17.17 -37.38 19.09
C GLN A 334 -16.70 -38.09 17.82
N THR A 335 -17.52 -38.96 17.28
CA THR A 335 -17.24 -39.67 16.02
C THR A 335 -17.83 -38.94 14.81
N ALA A 336 -17.30 -39.22 13.61
CA ALA A 336 -17.84 -38.69 12.36
C ALA A 336 -19.32 -39.06 12.15
N GLU A 337 -19.70 -40.32 12.52
CA GLU A 337 -21.09 -40.80 12.39
C GLU A 337 -22.06 -40.04 13.29
N ASP A 338 -21.67 -39.72 14.51
CA ASP A 338 -22.53 -39.01 15.48
C ASP A 338 -22.67 -37.53 15.05
N ALA A 339 -21.61 -36.94 14.49
CA ALA A 339 -21.66 -35.60 13.91
C ALA A 339 -22.64 -35.53 12.73
N VAL A 340 -22.54 -36.45 11.78
CA VAL A 340 -23.46 -36.55 10.62
C VAL A 340 -24.90 -36.71 11.08
N LYS A 341 -25.18 -37.65 11.99
CA LYS A 341 -26.54 -37.85 12.54
C LYS A 341 -27.12 -36.60 13.19
N THR A 342 -26.29 -35.88 13.93
CA THR A 342 -26.69 -34.61 14.57
C THR A 342 -27.00 -33.52 13.55
N ILE A 343 -26.19 -33.37 12.51
CA ILE A 343 -26.41 -32.42 11.43
C ILE A 343 -27.67 -32.76 10.63
N GLU A 344 -27.82 -34.03 10.21
CA GLU A 344 -28.99 -34.45 9.44
C GLU A 344 -30.30 -34.31 10.23
N GLN A 345 -30.29 -34.59 11.54
CA GLN A 345 -31.44 -34.35 12.39
C GLN A 345 -31.82 -32.88 12.48
N ALA A 346 -30.81 -32.00 12.59
CA ALA A 346 -31.04 -30.59 12.62
C ALA A 346 -31.60 -30.06 11.27
N ILE A 347 -31.07 -30.53 10.14
CA ILE A 347 -31.58 -30.18 8.81
C ILE A 347 -33.05 -30.60 8.66
N LYS A 348 -33.39 -31.85 9.08
CA LYS A 348 -34.78 -32.35 9.05
C LYS A 348 -35.75 -31.49 9.87
N GLN A 349 -35.29 -30.87 10.95
CA GLN A 349 -36.11 -30.01 11.79
C GLN A 349 -36.41 -28.64 11.12
N THR A 350 -35.56 -28.18 10.22
CA THR A 350 -35.78 -26.94 9.49
C THR A 350 -36.73 -27.07 8.30
N GLY A 351 -37.00 -28.31 7.87
CA GLY A 351 -37.80 -28.61 6.67
C GLY A 351 -37.06 -28.40 5.35
N HIS A 352 -35.78 -28.04 5.38
CA HIS A 352 -34.90 -27.93 4.21
C HIS A 352 -34.18 -29.24 3.90
N GLN A 353 -33.51 -29.31 2.77
CA GLN A 353 -32.68 -30.43 2.35
C GLN A 353 -31.23 -29.99 2.18
N ALA A 354 -30.30 -30.86 2.53
CA ALA A 354 -28.92 -30.67 2.20
C ALA A 354 -28.63 -31.03 0.74
N GLU A 355 -28.08 -30.13 0.00
CA GLU A 355 -27.67 -30.33 -1.40
C GLU A 355 -26.13 -30.25 -1.52
N ASN A 356 -25.60 -30.89 -2.55
CA ASN A 356 -24.16 -30.84 -2.85
C ASN A 356 -23.26 -31.20 -1.66
N VAL A 357 -23.67 -32.19 -0.88
CA VAL A 357 -22.95 -32.64 0.32
C VAL A 357 -21.54 -33.08 -0.04
N LEU A 358 -20.60 -32.66 0.78
CA LEU A 358 -19.22 -33.04 0.69
C LEU A 358 -18.65 -33.29 2.07
N SER A 359 -18.00 -34.43 2.22
CA SER A 359 -17.42 -34.86 3.49
C SER A 359 -16.12 -35.62 3.29
N TYR A 360 -15.17 -35.42 4.17
CA TYR A 360 -13.91 -36.16 4.20
C TYR A 360 -13.29 -36.11 5.60
N THR A 361 -12.40 -37.07 5.87
CA THR A 361 -11.58 -37.11 7.08
C THR A 361 -10.16 -36.70 6.75
N ALA A 362 -9.59 -35.78 7.51
CA ALA A 362 -8.22 -35.30 7.34
C ALA A 362 -7.46 -35.33 8.67
N LEU A 363 -6.22 -35.78 8.62
CA LEU A 363 -5.27 -35.71 9.73
C LEU A 363 -4.23 -34.64 9.43
N SER A 364 -4.04 -33.70 10.33
CA SER A 364 -3.04 -32.61 10.18
C SER A 364 -2.15 -32.55 11.40
N PHE A 365 -0.84 -32.38 11.17
CA PHE A 365 0.15 -32.21 12.23
C PHE A 365 1.40 -31.50 11.75
N PRO A 366 2.08 -30.78 12.67
CA PRO A 366 3.34 -30.11 12.39
C PRO A 366 4.51 -31.09 12.35
N VAL A 367 5.50 -30.81 11.49
CA VAL A 367 6.73 -31.59 11.37
C VAL A 367 7.93 -30.67 11.19
N VAL A 368 9.13 -31.16 11.54
CA VAL A 368 10.39 -30.49 11.18
C VAL A 368 11.00 -31.20 9.98
N LEU A 369 11.23 -30.48 8.91
CA LEU A 369 11.91 -30.99 7.73
C LEU A 369 13.43 -30.98 7.99
N SER A 370 13.96 -32.13 8.42
CA SER A 370 15.39 -32.31 8.69
C SER A 370 16.21 -32.41 7.40
N SER A 371 15.62 -33.02 6.37
CA SER A 371 16.17 -33.12 5.01
C SER A 371 15.05 -33.42 4.00
N SER A 372 15.34 -33.40 2.71
CA SER A 372 14.36 -33.71 1.66
C SER A 372 13.74 -35.13 1.75
N HIS A 373 14.31 -36.00 2.57
CA HIS A 373 13.85 -37.38 2.76
C HIS A 373 13.47 -37.72 4.21
N GLU A 374 13.50 -36.74 5.14
CA GLU A 374 13.19 -37.01 6.55
C GLU A 374 12.31 -35.90 7.16
N LEU A 375 11.11 -36.32 7.59
CA LEU A 375 10.16 -35.50 8.33
C LEU A 375 10.18 -35.97 9.80
N THR A 376 10.77 -35.18 10.66
CA THR A 376 10.94 -35.51 12.08
C THR A 376 9.71 -35.08 12.88
N LEU A 377 9.22 -35.99 13.71
CA LEU A 377 8.13 -35.81 14.64
C LEU A 377 8.73 -35.72 16.06
N ASP A 378 9.00 -34.52 16.50
CA ASP A 378 9.49 -34.22 17.84
C ASP A 378 8.84 -32.93 18.35
N GLY A 379 7.97 -33.04 19.34
CA GLY A 379 7.25 -31.92 19.92
C GLY A 379 8.17 -30.84 20.50
N ASN A 380 9.33 -31.22 21.04
CA ASN A 380 10.31 -30.26 21.56
C ASN A 380 11.04 -29.52 20.42
N ALA A 381 11.41 -30.22 19.35
CA ALA A 381 12.02 -29.64 18.17
C ALA A 381 11.05 -28.67 17.49
N ILE A 382 9.76 -29.02 17.36
CA ILE A 382 8.72 -28.20 16.78
C ILE A 382 8.52 -26.89 17.57
N ARG A 383 8.51 -26.96 18.90
CA ARG A 383 8.35 -25.79 19.78
C ARG A 383 9.59 -24.88 19.79
N SER A 384 10.74 -25.44 19.58
CA SER A 384 12.03 -24.71 19.64
C SER A 384 12.46 -24.09 18.30
N THR A 385 11.84 -24.49 17.19
CA THR A 385 12.20 -24.01 15.86
C THR A 385 11.17 -23.02 15.31
N SER A 386 11.66 -22.02 14.58
CA SER A 386 10.80 -21.11 13.81
C SER A 386 10.45 -21.64 12.41
N ILE A 387 10.99 -22.80 12.05
CA ILE A 387 10.87 -23.40 10.70
C ILE A 387 10.11 -24.72 10.84
N VAL A 388 8.79 -24.63 10.77
CA VAL A 388 7.90 -25.78 10.88
C VAL A 388 7.22 -26.02 9.54
N SER A 389 7.12 -27.27 9.12
CA SER A 389 6.30 -27.73 8.00
C SER A 389 5.05 -28.43 8.52
N THR A 390 4.02 -28.54 7.69
CA THR A 390 2.80 -29.29 8.03
C THR A 390 2.62 -30.44 7.08
N VAL A 391 2.17 -31.58 7.61
CA VAL A 391 1.66 -32.70 6.83
C VAL A 391 0.14 -32.76 7.00
N CYS A 392 -0.56 -32.87 5.88
CA CYS A 392 -2.01 -33.10 5.83
C CYS A 392 -2.26 -34.41 5.09
N VAL A 393 -2.96 -35.32 5.73
CA VAL A 393 -3.20 -36.70 5.23
C VAL A 393 -4.68 -36.90 4.99
N ILE A 394 -5.06 -37.45 3.83
CA ILE A 394 -6.41 -37.91 3.52
C ILE A 394 -6.37 -39.34 2.97
N THR A 395 -7.53 -40.02 2.95
CA THR A 395 -7.63 -41.34 2.36
C THR A 395 -7.75 -41.32 0.84
N GLN A 396 -7.36 -42.41 0.19
CA GLN A 396 -7.57 -42.60 -1.27
C GLN A 396 -9.06 -42.57 -1.63
N GLU A 397 -9.92 -43.07 -0.76
CA GLU A 397 -11.36 -43.08 -0.94
C GLU A 397 -11.91 -41.66 -1.03
N ASP A 398 -11.56 -40.80 -0.06
CA ASP A 398 -11.93 -39.38 -0.04
C ASP A 398 -11.38 -38.65 -1.26
N TYR A 399 -10.09 -38.90 -1.60
CA TYR A 399 -9.49 -38.31 -2.78
C TYR A 399 -10.26 -38.64 -4.06
N ASN A 400 -10.57 -39.91 -4.27
CA ASN A 400 -11.25 -40.42 -5.48
C ASN A 400 -12.71 -39.96 -5.57
N CYS A 401 -13.36 -39.60 -4.45
CA CYS A 401 -14.71 -39.03 -4.44
C CYS A 401 -14.78 -37.66 -5.12
N TYR A 402 -13.71 -36.85 -5.04
CA TYR A 402 -13.76 -35.46 -5.42
C TYR A 402 -12.82 -35.08 -6.58
N ASN A 403 -11.90 -35.96 -6.95
CA ASN A 403 -10.95 -35.70 -8.01
C ASN A 403 -11.30 -36.49 -9.29
N THR A 404 -11.13 -35.83 -10.44
CA THR A 404 -11.48 -36.41 -11.75
C THR A 404 -10.55 -37.54 -12.20
N THR A 405 -9.37 -37.62 -11.62
CA THR A 405 -8.36 -38.66 -11.91
C THR A 405 -8.20 -39.57 -10.69
N PRO A 406 -8.91 -40.71 -10.66
CA PRO A 406 -8.78 -41.64 -9.53
C PRO A 406 -7.39 -42.24 -9.48
N ILE A 407 -6.89 -42.44 -8.25
CA ILE A 407 -5.61 -43.07 -7.97
C ILE A 407 -5.82 -44.44 -7.28
N THR A 408 -4.82 -45.32 -7.39
CA THR A 408 -4.80 -46.57 -6.68
C THR A 408 -3.44 -46.73 -6.02
N LEU A 409 -3.44 -46.87 -4.71
CA LEU A 409 -2.25 -46.96 -3.87
C LEU A 409 -2.17 -48.32 -3.17
N SER A 410 -0.96 -48.86 -3.06
CA SER A 410 -0.70 -50.04 -2.25
C SER A 410 -0.16 -49.66 -0.87
N LYS A 411 -0.18 -50.56 0.08
CA LYS A 411 0.36 -50.32 1.44
C LYS A 411 1.81 -49.82 1.38
N GLY A 412 2.09 -48.72 2.07
CA GLY A 412 3.39 -48.05 2.08
C GLY A 412 3.63 -47.08 0.90
N GLN A 413 2.67 -46.98 -0.04
CA GLN A 413 2.69 -45.99 -1.10
C GLN A 413 1.78 -44.80 -0.75
N VAL A 414 2.18 -43.64 -1.22
CA VAL A 414 1.39 -42.37 -1.07
C VAL A 414 1.36 -41.61 -2.38
N ALA A 415 0.32 -40.85 -2.60
CA ALA A 415 0.37 -39.74 -3.56
C ALA A 415 0.67 -38.45 -2.78
N CYS A 416 1.51 -37.58 -3.36
CA CYS A 416 2.01 -36.41 -2.67
C CYS A 416 1.89 -35.15 -3.51
N TYR A 417 1.45 -34.05 -2.88
CA TYR A 417 1.58 -32.70 -3.35
C TYR A 417 2.32 -31.87 -2.30
N SER A 418 3.34 -31.11 -2.68
CA SER A 418 4.11 -30.27 -1.76
C SER A 418 4.05 -28.80 -2.17
N GLU A 419 3.75 -27.92 -1.22
CA GLU A 419 3.95 -26.49 -1.36
C GLU A 419 5.21 -26.08 -0.60
N GLY A 420 6.19 -25.52 -1.28
CA GLY A 420 7.49 -25.16 -0.72
C GLY A 420 8.56 -26.22 -1.05
N ALA A 421 9.20 -26.79 -0.03
CA ALA A 421 10.23 -27.82 -0.25
C ALA A 421 9.61 -29.12 -0.79
N GLU A 422 10.23 -29.73 -1.78
CA GLU A 422 9.78 -31.03 -2.31
C GLU A 422 10.38 -32.18 -1.50
N LEU A 423 9.55 -33.23 -1.28
CA LEU A 423 10.01 -34.49 -0.70
C LEU A 423 10.63 -35.40 -1.77
N GLU A 424 11.60 -36.20 -1.39
CA GLU A 424 12.15 -37.25 -2.25
C GLU A 424 11.15 -38.38 -2.45
N ASN A 425 11.35 -39.21 -3.50
CA ASN A 425 10.43 -40.28 -3.83
C ASN A 425 10.29 -41.35 -2.71
N ASN A 426 11.34 -41.53 -1.90
CA ASN A 426 11.31 -42.30 -0.67
C ASN A 426 11.62 -41.37 0.49
N PHE A 427 10.68 -41.18 1.39
CA PHE A 427 10.89 -40.32 2.56
C PHE A 427 10.44 -41.05 3.84
N GLN A 428 11.02 -40.62 4.94
CA GLN A 428 10.71 -41.11 6.26
C GLN A 428 9.83 -40.13 7.02
N LEU A 429 8.75 -40.61 7.59
CA LEU A 429 7.86 -39.83 8.46
C LEU A 429 7.83 -40.52 9.82
N GLY A 430 8.51 -39.94 10.80
CA GLY A 430 8.76 -40.64 12.06
C GLY A 430 9.48 -41.99 11.84
N ASP A 431 8.85 -43.08 12.30
CA ASP A 431 9.42 -44.45 12.15
C ASP A 431 8.97 -45.18 10.86
N GLN A 432 8.17 -44.52 10.02
CA GLN A 432 7.62 -45.14 8.82
C GLN A 432 8.27 -44.58 7.55
N THR A 433 8.54 -45.48 6.61
CA THR A 433 9.05 -45.12 5.28
C THR A 433 7.91 -45.21 4.28
N PHE A 434 7.73 -44.14 3.52
CA PHE A 434 6.75 -44.03 2.44
C PHE A 434 7.41 -43.85 1.08
N THR A 435 6.81 -44.45 0.07
CA THR A 435 7.21 -44.28 -1.33
C THR A 435 6.16 -43.45 -2.07
N ILE A 436 6.55 -42.38 -2.70
CA ILE A 436 5.67 -41.54 -3.55
C ILE A 436 5.41 -42.30 -4.84
N ALA A 437 4.21 -42.87 -4.96
CA ALA A 437 3.79 -43.57 -6.18
C ALA A 437 3.34 -42.58 -7.27
N GLN A 438 2.76 -41.44 -6.86
CA GLN A 438 2.31 -40.41 -7.80
C GLN A 438 2.51 -39.00 -7.19
N ARG A 439 3.11 -38.10 -7.97
CA ARG A 439 3.12 -36.68 -7.63
C ARG A 439 1.91 -36.01 -8.19
N LEU A 440 1.15 -35.36 -7.32
CA LEU A 440 -0.03 -34.62 -7.69
C LEU A 440 0.38 -33.23 -8.19
N THR A 441 -0.33 -32.71 -9.17
CA THR A 441 -0.11 -31.37 -9.72
C THR A 441 -0.80 -30.30 -8.92
N ASP A 442 -1.69 -30.71 -8.02
CA ASP A 442 -2.55 -29.85 -7.25
C ASP A 442 -2.88 -30.44 -5.89
N THR A 443 -3.40 -29.62 -4.94
CA THR A 443 -3.77 -30.12 -3.61
C THR A 443 -4.86 -31.17 -3.73
N PRO A 444 -4.76 -32.27 -2.97
CA PRO A 444 -5.76 -33.34 -3.01
C PRO A 444 -7.08 -32.96 -2.33
N LEU A 445 -7.06 -31.93 -1.49
CA LEU A 445 -8.25 -31.46 -0.79
C LEU A 445 -9.10 -30.59 -1.72
N PRO A 446 -10.42 -30.80 -1.73
CA PRO A 446 -11.32 -29.97 -2.54
C PRO A 446 -11.42 -28.53 -2.03
N PHE A 447 -10.87 -28.25 -0.85
CA PHE A 447 -10.95 -26.95 -0.19
C PHE A 447 -9.65 -26.52 0.41
N TYR A 448 -9.68 -25.24 0.77
CA TYR A 448 -8.69 -24.59 1.57
C TYR A 448 -8.60 -25.23 2.96
N ASP A 449 -7.40 -25.67 3.31
CA ASP A 449 -7.11 -26.16 4.65
C ASP A 449 -6.97 -24.96 5.61
N ALA A 450 -7.79 -24.94 6.65
CA ALA A 450 -7.74 -23.91 7.69
C ALA A 450 -6.38 -23.86 8.42
N PHE A 451 -5.60 -24.93 8.38
CA PHE A 451 -4.24 -24.98 8.94
C PHE A 451 -3.24 -24.08 8.22
N ARG A 452 -3.47 -23.78 6.94
CA ARG A 452 -2.60 -22.89 6.15
C ARG A 452 -2.48 -21.48 6.74
N ASN A 453 -3.48 -21.04 7.53
CA ASN A 453 -3.54 -19.71 8.12
C ASN A 453 -2.89 -19.55 9.48
N LEU A 454 -2.67 -20.62 10.21
CA LEU A 454 -2.42 -20.50 11.64
C LEU A 454 -0.95 -20.49 12.01
N THR A 455 -0.04 -20.78 11.08
CA THR A 455 1.36 -20.95 11.46
C THR A 455 2.34 -20.52 10.38
N ASN A 456 3.55 -20.24 10.83
CA ASN A 456 4.72 -19.86 10.07
C ASN A 456 5.29 -21.04 9.23
N TYR A 457 4.45 -21.74 8.46
CA TYR A 457 4.89 -22.89 7.70
C TYR A 457 5.83 -22.50 6.56
N VAL A 458 6.91 -23.25 6.47
CA VAL A 458 7.86 -23.16 5.36
C VAL A 458 7.41 -24.02 4.20
N SER A 459 6.77 -25.17 4.50
CA SER A 459 6.24 -26.10 3.51
C SER A 459 4.99 -26.79 4.04
N ILE A 460 4.09 -27.14 3.12
CA ILE A 460 2.93 -27.99 3.40
C ILE A 460 3.01 -29.20 2.48
N HIS A 461 2.91 -30.39 3.08
CA HIS A 461 2.93 -31.65 2.36
C HIS A 461 1.57 -32.32 2.49
N TYR A 462 0.85 -32.46 1.38
CA TYR A 462 -0.41 -33.18 1.32
C TYR A 462 -0.12 -34.61 0.87
N LEU A 463 -0.55 -35.57 1.68
CA LEU A 463 -0.36 -37.00 1.44
C LEU A 463 -1.72 -37.68 1.29
N VAL A 464 -1.85 -38.49 0.26
CA VAL A 464 -2.99 -39.42 0.13
C VAL A 464 -2.52 -40.79 0.48
N VAL A 465 -3.16 -41.42 1.49
CA VAL A 465 -2.85 -42.77 1.98
C VAL A 465 -3.85 -43.81 1.45
N PRO A 466 -3.48 -45.11 1.38
CA PRO A 466 -4.34 -46.13 0.75
C PRO A 466 -5.69 -46.31 1.41
N ASP A 467 -5.73 -46.29 2.74
CA ASP A 467 -6.91 -46.69 3.52
C ASP A 467 -6.99 -45.94 4.86
N GLU A 468 -8.17 -46.00 5.46
CA GLU A 468 -8.47 -45.47 6.80
C GLU A 468 -7.59 -46.09 7.90
N ALA A 469 -7.23 -47.38 7.76
CA ALA A 469 -6.39 -48.05 8.75
C ALA A 469 -4.98 -47.40 8.80
N THR A 470 -4.42 -47.04 7.65
CA THR A 470 -3.14 -46.31 7.57
C THR A 470 -3.26 -44.94 8.18
N LEU A 471 -4.35 -44.21 7.93
CA LEU A 471 -4.59 -42.88 8.51
C LEU A 471 -4.70 -42.94 10.04
N GLN A 472 -5.43 -43.92 10.57
CA GLN A 472 -5.58 -44.15 12.02
C GLN A 472 -4.26 -44.60 12.67
N GLU A 473 -3.46 -45.44 12.00
CA GLU A 473 -2.12 -45.84 12.48
C GLU A 473 -1.20 -44.59 12.59
N LEU A 474 -1.22 -43.70 11.60
CA LEU A 474 -0.52 -42.45 11.65
C LEU A 474 -0.99 -41.58 12.82
N TYR A 475 -2.31 -41.38 12.97
CA TYR A 475 -2.86 -40.57 14.06
C TYR A 475 -2.42 -41.06 15.45
N GLN A 476 -2.47 -42.35 15.69
CA GLN A 476 -2.06 -42.93 16.99
C GLN A 476 -0.55 -42.76 17.25
N LYS A 477 0.29 -42.91 16.24
CA LYS A 477 1.73 -42.75 16.38
C LYS A 477 2.12 -41.30 16.59
N GLU A 478 1.50 -40.41 15.84
CA GLU A 478 1.75 -38.98 15.87
C GLU A 478 1.33 -38.34 17.18
N THR A 479 0.14 -38.74 17.69
CA THR A 479 -0.34 -38.27 18.99
C THR A 479 0.65 -38.63 20.09
N LYS A 480 1.22 -39.88 20.07
CA LYS A 480 2.25 -40.29 21.03
C LYS A 480 3.57 -39.59 20.91
N ALA A 481 4.00 -39.23 19.67
CA ALA A 481 5.28 -38.54 19.42
C ALA A 481 5.21 -37.06 19.76
N LEU A 482 4.03 -36.44 19.62
CA LEU A 482 3.79 -35.03 19.84
C LEU A 482 3.30 -34.67 21.24
N ASP A 483 2.73 -35.66 21.99
CA ASP A 483 2.33 -35.50 23.38
C ASP A 483 3.57 -35.39 24.30
N THR A 484 3.76 -34.20 24.82
CA THR A 484 4.74 -33.93 25.88
C THR A 484 4.03 -33.76 27.22
N GLU A 485 4.73 -33.94 28.34
CA GLU A 485 4.16 -33.93 29.71
C GLU A 485 3.38 -32.63 30.08
N ASP A 486 3.53 -31.55 29.29
CA ASP A 486 2.84 -30.23 29.45
C ASP A 486 1.61 -30.10 28.53
N ASN A 487 0.68 -31.00 28.65
CA ASN A 487 -0.47 -31.28 27.77
C ASN A 487 -1.54 -30.18 27.69
N THR A 488 -1.20 -28.96 27.23
CA THR A 488 -2.18 -27.87 27.05
C THR A 488 -2.68 -27.71 25.62
N THR A 489 -2.04 -28.32 24.61
CA THR A 489 -2.43 -28.15 23.20
C THR A 489 -2.17 -29.44 22.41
N ARG A 490 -3.20 -30.11 21.92
CA ARG A 490 -3.04 -31.19 20.93
C ARG A 490 -2.37 -30.66 19.69
N MET A 491 -1.29 -31.29 19.24
CA MET A 491 -0.58 -30.88 18.03
C MET A 491 -1.04 -31.65 16.78
N ALA A 492 -1.53 -32.89 16.97
CA ALA A 492 -2.14 -33.67 15.88
C ALA A 492 -3.65 -33.53 15.95
N ASP A 493 -4.28 -33.13 14.85
CA ASP A 493 -5.72 -32.89 14.80
C ASP A 493 -6.35 -33.75 13.71
N LEU A 494 -7.16 -34.72 14.14
CA LEU A 494 -7.98 -35.55 13.25
C LEU A 494 -9.33 -34.86 13.12
N THR A 495 -9.66 -34.41 11.93
CA THR A 495 -10.85 -33.62 11.67
C THR A 495 -11.77 -34.30 10.66
N TYR A 496 -13.06 -34.18 10.87
CA TYR A 496 -14.07 -34.52 9.90
C TYR A 496 -14.72 -33.25 9.36
N THR A 497 -14.61 -33.07 8.06
CA THR A 497 -15.20 -31.91 7.36
C THR A 497 -16.52 -32.37 6.73
N TYR A 498 -17.60 -31.64 7.00
CA TYR A 498 -18.94 -31.87 6.43
C TYR A 498 -19.51 -30.54 5.94
N CYS A 499 -19.64 -30.39 4.63
CA CYS A 499 -20.08 -29.18 3.97
C CYS A 499 -21.29 -29.45 3.07
N PHE A 500 -22.25 -28.54 3.05
CA PHE A 500 -23.44 -28.67 2.23
C PHE A 500 -24.06 -27.32 1.87
N ASP A 501 -24.85 -27.30 0.81
CA ASP A 501 -25.70 -26.17 0.47
C ASP A 501 -27.12 -26.42 1.02
N MET A 502 -27.76 -25.39 1.53
CA MET A 502 -29.13 -25.38 1.98
C MET A 502 -29.85 -24.20 1.34
N ASP A 503 -30.98 -24.46 0.68
CA ASP A 503 -31.79 -23.39 0.07
C ASP A 503 -32.64 -22.70 1.14
N ALA A 504 -32.03 -21.74 1.85
CA ALA A 504 -32.62 -20.95 2.89
C ALA A 504 -32.15 -19.50 2.81
N ALA A 505 -32.90 -18.59 3.42
CA ALA A 505 -32.48 -17.18 3.51
C ALA A 505 -31.22 -17.03 4.37
N ASP A 506 -30.42 -16.01 4.09
CA ASP A 506 -29.15 -15.77 4.78
C ASP A 506 -29.25 -15.72 6.30
N GLU A 507 -30.32 -15.08 6.83
CA GLU A 507 -30.60 -15.00 8.27
C GLU A 507 -30.96 -16.39 8.87
N GLU A 508 -31.61 -17.26 8.10
CA GLU A 508 -31.94 -18.61 8.49
C GLU A 508 -30.70 -19.53 8.51
N LEU A 509 -29.81 -19.38 7.52
CA LEU A 509 -28.52 -20.09 7.47
C LEU A 509 -27.63 -19.72 8.67
N GLU A 510 -27.59 -18.45 9.01
CA GLU A 510 -26.84 -17.96 10.18
C GLU A 510 -27.43 -18.50 11.47
N THR A 511 -28.76 -18.44 11.62
CA THR A 511 -29.45 -18.98 12.80
C THR A 511 -29.23 -20.47 12.95
N PHE A 512 -29.34 -21.24 11.87
CA PHE A 512 -29.08 -22.66 11.85
C PHE A 512 -27.64 -22.97 12.29
N TYR A 513 -26.67 -22.28 11.71
CA TYR A 513 -25.26 -22.47 12.05
C TYR A 513 -24.99 -22.18 13.53
N ASN A 514 -25.48 -21.05 14.04
CA ASN A 514 -25.27 -20.60 15.42
C ASN A 514 -25.95 -21.53 16.45
N GLN A 515 -27.04 -22.22 16.09
CA GLN A 515 -27.69 -23.17 16.95
C GLN A 515 -26.99 -24.52 17.00
N LEU A 516 -26.36 -24.93 15.91
CA LEU A 516 -25.76 -26.23 15.77
C LEU A 516 -24.27 -26.25 16.16
N SER A 517 -23.54 -25.18 15.86
CA SER A 517 -22.09 -25.07 16.13
C SER A 517 -21.69 -25.38 17.59
N PRO A 518 -22.42 -24.93 18.63
CA PRO A 518 -22.06 -25.22 20.02
C PRO A 518 -22.17 -26.71 20.40
N LYS A 519 -22.79 -27.54 19.57
CA LYS A 519 -22.93 -28.99 19.81
C LYS A 519 -21.70 -29.80 19.40
N PHE A 520 -20.77 -29.16 18.71
CA PHE A 520 -19.56 -29.81 18.24
C PHE A 520 -18.32 -29.22 18.92
N HIS A 521 -17.35 -30.08 19.20
CA HIS A 521 -15.98 -29.63 19.48
C HIS A 521 -15.35 -29.19 18.16
N THR A 522 -15.60 -27.93 17.76
CA THR A 522 -15.07 -27.38 16.52
C THR A 522 -13.71 -26.76 16.78
N THR A 523 -12.71 -27.21 16.07
CA THR A 523 -11.37 -26.56 16.07
C THR A 523 -11.44 -25.17 15.45
N TYR A 524 -12.45 -24.92 14.61
CA TYR A 524 -12.62 -23.67 13.87
C TYR A 524 -14.09 -23.23 13.80
N SER A 525 -14.35 -21.98 14.24
CA SER A 525 -15.70 -21.40 14.32
C SER A 525 -16.27 -20.87 12.99
N TYR A 526 -15.70 -21.23 11.84
CA TYR A 526 -16.03 -20.60 10.57
C TYR A 526 -16.84 -21.54 9.66
N GLY A 527 -18.16 -21.50 9.77
CA GLY A 527 -18.95 -22.45 9.03
C GLY A 527 -20.05 -21.90 8.14
N CYS A 528 -20.54 -20.68 8.35
CA CYS A 528 -21.52 -20.08 7.46
C CYS A 528 -20.85 -19.11 6.49
N ARG A 529 -20.88 -19.41 5.19
CA ARG A 529 -20.24 -18.59 4.14
C ARG A 529 -20.74 -17.15 4.14
N GLN A 530 -22.01 -16.93 4.44
CA GLN A 530 -22.59 -15.60 4.46
C GLN A 530 -21.99 -14.73 5.57
N PHE A 531 -21.87 -15.28 6.79
CA PHE A 531 -21.28 -14.56 7.92
C PHE A 531 -19.81 -14.19 7.64
N ILE A 532 -19.04 -15.16 7.14
CA ILE A 532 -17.63 -14.94 6.80
C ILE A 532 -17.46 -13.92 5.65
N SER A 533 -18.39 -13.93 4.69
CA SER A 533 -18.33 -12.96 3.58
C SER A 533 -18.43 -11.52 4.09
N GLN A 534 -19.25 -11.26 5.12
CA GLN A 534 -19.35 -9.93 5.74
C GLN A 534 -18.03 -9.52 6.39
N GLU A 535 -17.35 -10.42 7.09
CA GLU A 535 -16.03 -10.15 7.67
C GLU A 535 -14.97 -9.85 6.60
N PHE A 536 -14.94 -10.66 5.54
CA PHE A 536 -14.02 -10.46 4.43
C PHE A 536 -14.25 -9.11 3.74
N TYR A 537 -15.50 -8.78 3.40
CA TYR A 537 -15.81 -7.49 2.81
C TYR A 537 -15.55 -6.33 3.78
N ALA A 538 -15.73 -6.51 5.10
CA ALA A 538 -15.38 -5.50 6.08
C ALA A 538 -13.86 -5.21 6.07
N ILE A 539 -13.03 -6.23 6.11
CA ILE A 539 -11.57 -6.08 6.13
C ILE A 539 -11.06 -5.57 4.77
N TYR A 540 -11.39 -6.25 3.67
CA TYR A 540 -10.83 -5.91 2.35
C TYR A 540 -11.46 -4.65 1.76
N GLY A 541 -12.73 -4.38 2.03
CA GLY A 541 -13.38 -3.10 1.71
C GLY A 541 -12.78 -1.94 2.50
N GLY A 542 -12.44 -2.16 3.77
CA GLY A 542 -11.70 -1.22 4.60
C GLY A 542 -10.30 -0.93 4.03
N PHE A 543 -9.56 -1.95 3.61
CA PHE A 543 -8.27 -1.78 2.92
C PHE A 543 -8.41 -1.02 1.60
N LEU A 544 -9.41 -1.35 0.78
CA LEU A 544 -9.66 -0.63 -0.48
C LEU A 544 -9.98 0.83 -0.24
N PHE A 545 -10.89 1.13 0.72
CA PHE A 545 -11.22 2.50 1.08
C PHE A 545 -9.97 3.27 1.51
N LEU A 546 -9.20 2.71 2.44
CA LEU A 546 -7.97 3.34 2.94
C LEU A 546 -6.92 3.49 1.84
N GLY A 547 -6.77 2.48 0.98
CA GLY A 547 -5.85 2.50 -0.16
C GLY A 547 -6.19 3.58 -1.18
N LEU A 548 -7.45 3.73 -1.55
CA LEU A 548 -7.91 4.81 -2.45
C LEU A 548 -7.75 6.18 -1.79
N PHE A 549 -8.02 6.28 -0.50
CA PHE A 549 -7.92 7.52 0.26
C PHE A 549 -6.46 7.98 0.40
N LEU A 550 -5.54 7.09 0.75
CA LEU A 550 -4.10 7.37 0.77
C LEU A 550 -3.56 7.62 -0.65
N GLY A 551 -4.05 6.88 -1.64
CA GLY A 551 -3.74 7.12 -3.05
C GLY A 551 -4.09 8.54 -3.48
N LEU A 552 -5.25 9.05 -3.07
CA LEU A 552 -5.64 10.45 -3.30
C LEU A 552 -4.69 11.44 -2.63
N LEU A 553 -4.22 11.16 -1.40
CA LEU A 553 -3.24 11.98 -0.70
C LEU A 553 -1.89 12.02 -1.44
N PHE A 554 -1.39 10.87 -1.89
CA PHE A 554 -0.15 10.77 -2.65
C PHE A 554 -0.27 11.46 -4.02
N LEU A 555 -1.42 11.35 -4.67
CA LEU A 555 -1.74 12.06 -5.89
C LEU A 555 -1.70 13.58 -5.66
N LEU A 556 -2.36 14.07 -4.61
CA LEU A 556 -2.36 15.48 -4.23
C LEU A 556 -0.90 15.97 -4.05
N GLY A 557 -0.10 15.25 -3.28
CA GLY A 557 1.31 15.57 -3.07
C GLY A 557 2.10 15.62 -4.37
N THR A 558 1.91 14.63 -5.24
CA THR A 558 2.56 14.56 -6.56
C THR A 558 2.19 15.77 -7.43
N VAL A 559 0.90 16.08 -7.55
CA VAL A 559 0.39 17.22 -8.33
C VAL A 559 0.96 18.54 -7.83
N LEU A 560 1.01 18.71 -6.52
CA LEU A 560 1.53 19.93 -5.90
C LEU A 560 3.03 20.11 -6.13
N ILE A 561 3.81 19.06 -5.93
CA ILE A 561 5.26 19.09 -6.18
C ILE A 561 5.51 19.45 -7.64
N ILE A 562 4.79 18.84 -8.56
CA ILE A 562 4.88 19.13 -10.00
C ILE A 562 4.51 20.59 -10.28
N TYR A 563 3.40 21.07 -9.76
CA TYR A 563 2.91 22.43 -9.98
C TYR A 563 3.90 23.47 -9.50
N PHE A 564 4.32 23.39 -8.23
CA PHE A 564 5.28 24.35 -7.68
C PHE A 564 6.63 24.33 -8.41
N LYS A 565 7.07 23.14 -8.78
CA LYS A 565 8.30 22.98 -9.54
C LYS A 565 8.21 23.65 -10.90
N GLN A 566 7.13 23.42 -11.66
CA GLN A 566 6.97 24.01 -13.00
C GLN A 566 6.86 25.54 -12.96
N ILE A 567 6.14 26.09 -11.99
CA ILE A 567 6.08 27.54 -11.83
C ILE A 567 7.46 28.10 -11.51
N SER A 568 8.21 27.46 -10.60
CA SER A 568 9.57 27.89 -10.26
C SER A 568 10.48 27.91 -11.48
N GLU A 569 10.50 26.81 -12.23
CA GLU A 569 11.29 26.67 -13.44
C GLU A 569 10.86 27.68 -14.53
N GLY A 570 9.55 27.90 -14.68
CA GLY A 570 9.03 28.86 -15.66
C GLY A 570 9.58 30.27 -15.48
N TYR A 571 9.64 30.77 -14.24
CA TYR A 571 10.22 32.10 -13.97
C TYR A 571 11.74 32.12 -14.13
N ASP A 572 12.45 31.06 -13.74
CA ASP A 572 13.91 30.99 -13.90
C ASP A 572 14.31 30.89 -15.39
N ASP A 573 13.52 30.18 -16.17
CA ASP A 573 13.75 29.99 -17.60
C ASP A 573 13.34 31.20 -18.44
N GLN A 574 12.39 32.02 -17.99
CA GLN A 574 11.96 33.22 -18.72
C GLN A 574 13.15 34.12 -19.10
N LYS A 575 14.04 34.39 -18.14
CA LYS A 575 15.25 35.18 -18.37
C LYS A 575 16.23 34.50 -19.33
N ARG A 576 16.39 33.17 -19.24
CA ARG A 576 17.27 32.39 -20.11
C ARG A 576 16.79 32.40 -21.56
N TYR A 577 15.50 32.21 -21.78
CA TYR A 577 14.94 32.19 -23.12
C TYR A 577 14.93 33.59 -23.77
N GLU A 578 14.75 34.64 -22.99
CA GLU A 578 14.92 36.03 -23.47
C GLU A 578 16.34 36.25 -24.00
N ILE A 579 17.37 35.78 -23.30
CA ILE A 579 18.76 35.85 -23.74
C ILE A 579 18.97 35.02 -25.02
N MET A 580 18.46 33.78 -25.06
CA MET A 580 18.58 32.89 -26.21
C MET A 580 17.92 33.46 -27.47
N GLN A 581 16.78 34.13 -27.36
CA GLN A 581 16.12 34.82 -28.47
C GLN A 581 16.94 36.01 -28.95
N LYS A 582 17.58 36.78 -28.03
CA LYS A 582 18.50 37.86 -28.38
C LYS A 582 19.76 37.38 -29.13
N VAL A 583 20.17 36.14 -28.92
CA VAL A 583 21.31 35.47 -29.60
C VAL A 583 20.91 34.82 -30.92
N GLY A 584 19.60 34.82 -31.29
CA GLY A 584 19.12 34.42 -32.62
C GLY A 584 18.35 33.12 -32.67
N LEU A 585 17.99 32.47 -31.51
CA LEU A 585 17.09 31.33 -31.55
C LEU A 585 15.66 31.75 -31.90
N SER A 586 15.06 31.03 -32.85
CA SER A 586 13.66 31.25 -33.23
C SER A 586 12.70 30.81 -32.13
N GLU A 587 11.51 31.41 -32.06
CA GLU A 587 10.46 30.97 -31.08
C GLU A 587 10.11 29.49 -31.21
N ARG A 588 10.14 28.90 -32.41
CA ARG A 588 9.85 27.47 -32.66
C ARG A 588 10.93 26.58 -32.05
N GLU A 589 12.21 26.97 -32.17
CA GLU A 589 13.33 26.21 -31.58
C GLU A 589 13.31 26.27 -30.05
N VAL A 590 13.05 27.46 -29.49
CA VAL A 590 12.85 27.63 -28.05
C VAL A 590 11.71 26.73 -27.56
N ARG A 591 10.54 26.80 -28.21
CA ARG A 591 9.38 26.04 -27.84
C ARG A 591 9.63 24.51 -27.92
N ARG A 592 10.34 24.05 -28.94
CA ARG A 592 10.69 22.60 -29.09
C ARG A 592 11.68 22.14 -28.03
N SER A 593 12.69 22.97 -27.74
CA SER A 593 13.67 22.66 -26.68
C SER A 593 13.01 22.60 -25.31
N VAL A 594 12.16 23.57 -24.98
CA VAL A 594 11.35 23.60 -23.76
C VAL A 594 10.49 22.34 -23.63
N HIS A 595 9.74 22.00 -24.68
CA HIS A 595 8.84 20.86 -24.68
C HIS A 595 9.58 19.55 -24.41
N SER A 596 10.72 19.31 -25.08
CA SER A 596 11.54 18.13 -24.91
C SER A 596 12.09 18.02 -23.48
N GLN A 597 12.55 19.13 -22.90
CA GLN A 597 13.09 19.14 -21.53
C GLN A 597 12.00 18.90 -20.48
N ILE A 598 10.83 19.54 -20.64
CA ILE A 598 9.69 19.35 -19.72
C ILE A 598 9.21 17.89 -19.78
N LEU A 599 9.03 17.34 -20.98
CA LEU A 599 8.63 15.93 -21.15
C LEU A 599 9.57 14.98 -20.40
N LEU A 600 10.88 15.13 -20.62
CA LEU A 600 11.85 14.24 -19.99
C LEU A 600 11.83 14.34 -18.46
N VAL A 601 11.85 15.58 -17.94
CA VAL A 601 11.84 15.84 -16.50
C VAL A 601 10.53 15.37 -15.86
N PHE A 602 9.42 15.42 -16.60
CA PHE A 602 8.11 15.04 -16.11
C PHE A 602 7.90 13.52 -16.09
N PHE A 603 8.22 12.84 -17.20
CA PHE A 603 7.98 11.41 -17.33
C PHE A 603 9.07 10.53 -16.73
N LEU A 604 10.28 11.04 -16.48
CA LEU A 604 11.35 10.27 -15.85
C LEU A 604 10.96 9.70 -14.48
N PRO A 605 10.36 10.46 -13.53
CA PRO A 605 9.89 9.92 -12.27
C PRO A 605 8.83 8.84 -12.43
N LEU A 606 7.91 8.99 -13.39
CA LEU A 606 6.85 8.02 -13.66
C LEU A 606 7.42 6.70 -14.16
N VAL A 607 8.34 6.75 -15.15
CA VAL A 607 9.02 5.55 -15.67
C VAL A 607 9.80 4.85 -14.56
N THR A 608 10.50 5.61 -13.72
CA THR A 608 11.23 5.05 -12.57
C THR A 608 10.26 4.44 -11.56
N ALA A 609 9.10 5.05 -11.29
CA ALA A 609 8.07 4.49 -10.43
C ALA A 609 7.53 3.15 -10.96
N MET A 610 7.33 3.04 -12.28
CA MET A 610 6.96 1.77 -12.92
C MET A 610 8.03 0.70 -12.70
N ILE A 611 9.30 1.05 -12.88
CA ILE A 611 10.42 0.12 -12.62
C ILE A 611 10.42 -0.34 -11.16
N HIS A 612 10.14 0.55 -10.20
CA HIS A 612 10.03 0.18 -8.78
C HIS A 612 8.86 -0.77 -8.52
N VAL A 613 7.70 -0.54 -9.13
CA VAL A 613 6.53 -1.42 -8.99
C VAL A 613 6.85 -2.82 -9.52
N PHE A 614 7.44 -2.92 -10.71
CA PHE A 614 7.83 -4.21 -11.27
C PHE A 614 8.99 -4.87 -10.50
N GLY A 615 9.93 -4.09 -9.97
CA GLY A 615 11.00 -4.60 -9.11
C GLY A 615 10.51 -5.19 -7.78
N ALA A 616 9.42 -4.64 -7.23
CA ALA A 616 8.78 -5.12 -6.00
C ALA A 616 7.69 -6.18 -6.25
N PHE A 617 7.36 -6.47 -7.51
CA PHE A 617 6.20 -7.27 -7.91
C PHE A 617 6.15 -8.64 -7.23
N HIS A 618 7.27 -9.38 -7.24
CA HIS A 618 7.36 -10.70 -6.63
C HIS A 618 7.11 -10.66 -5.10
N MET A 619 7.74 -9.72 -4.41
CA MET A 619 7.56 -9.53 -2.97
C MET A 619 6.11 -9.19 -2.62
N ILE A 620 5.47 -8.30 -3.39
CA ILE A 620 4.06 -7.91 -3.16
C ILE A 620 3.14 -9.10 -3.42
N THR A 621 3.39 -9.90 -4.45
CA THR A 621 2.62 -11.13 -4.71
C THR A 621 2.71 -12.10 -3.54
N LYS A 622 3.91 -12.27 -2.95
CA LYS A 622 4.09 -13.09 -1.74
C LYS A 622 3.35 -12.51 -0.52
N LEU A 623 3.35 -11.19 -0.35
CA LEU A 623 2.56 -10.54 0.72
C LEU A 623 1.06 -10.73 0.53
N LEU A 624 0.56 -10.65 -0.69
CA LEU A 624 -0.86 -10.87 -1.00
C LEU A 624 -1.30 -12.30 -0.64
N GLN A 625 -0.42 -13.29 -0.77
CA GLN A 625 -0.70 -14.67 -0.37
C GLN A 625 -0.97 -14.84 1.13
N LEU A 626 -0.57 -13.88 1.99
CA LEU A 626 -0.94 -13.89 3.42
C LEU A 626 -2.41 -13.53 3.65
N PHE A 627 -2.98 -12.74 2.78
CA PHE A 627 -4.32 -12.16 2.94
C PHE A 627 -5.38 -12.85 2.09
N LEU A 628 -4.99 -13.47 0.99
CA LEU A 628 -5.90 -14.10 0.06
C LEU A 628 -5.67 -15.60 0.06
N TYR A 629 -6.69 -16.31 0.48
CA TYR A 629 -6.72 -17.76 0.60
C TYR A 629 -6.82 -18.48 -0.75
N ALA A 630 -6.83 -17.72 -1.84
CA ALA A 630 -7.11 -18.27 -3.14
C ALA A 630 -5.84 -18.81 -3.81
N LYS A 631 -5.92 -20.06 -4.25
CA LYS A 631 -5.02 -20.72 -5.18
C LYS A 631 -4.94 -19.97 -6.53
N THR A 632 -6.03 -19.33 -6.90
CA THR A 632 -6.22 -18.54 -8.11
C THR A 632 -5.62 -17.15 -8.05
N MET A 633 -5.06 -16.69 -6.92
CA MET A 633 -4.27 -15.47 -6.90
C MET A 633 -2.97 -15.65 -7.68
N THR A 634 -3.18 -15.93 -8.96
CA THR A 634 -2.10 -16.05 -9.91
C THR A 634 -1.39 -14.71 -10.07
N THR A 635 -0.10 -14.79 -10.28
CA THR A 635 0.74 -13.65 -10.71
C THR A 635 0.08 -12.84 -11.82
N SER A 636 -0.71 -13.49 -12.71
CA SER A 636 -1.46 -12.84 -13.79
C SER A 636 -2.61 -11.96 -13.31
N PHE A 637 -3.34 -12.34 -12.26
CA PHE A 637 -4.44 -11.53 -11.72
C PHE A 637 -3.90 -10.24 -11.09
N PHE A 638 -2.87 -10.34 -10.25
CA PHE A 638 -2.22 -9.15 -9.69
C PHE A 638 -1.59 -8.27 -10.77
N LEU A 639 -1.00 -8.87 -11.82
CA LEU A 639 -0.47 -8.12 -12.97
C LEU A 639 -1.58 -7.32 -13.67
N THR A 640 -2.75 -7.92 -13.86
CA THR A 640 -3.90 -7.24 -14.48
C THR A 640 -4.38 -6.06 -13.65
N CYS A 641 -4.53 -6.23 -12.32
CA CYS A 641 -4.88 -5.15 -11.40
C CYS A 641 -3.83 -4.02 -11.41
N THR A 642 -2.54 -4.39 -11.42
CA THR A 642 -1.44 -3.43 -11.47
C THR A 642 -1.42 -2.65 -12.77
N LEU A 643 -1.60 -3.30 -13.92
CA LEU A 643 -1.67 -2.65 -15.24
C LEU A 643 -2.89 -1.74 -15.36
N GLY A 644 -4.05 -2.15 -14.83
CA GLY A 644 -5.25 -1.32 -14.78
C GLY A 644 -5.04 -0.04 -13.96
N THR A 645 -4.46 -0.18 -12.77
CA THR A 645 -4.11 0.95 -11.89
C THR A 645 -3.09 1.88 -12.56
N LEU A 646 -2.07 1.30 -13.20
CA LEU A 646 -1.04 2.05 -13.92
C LEU A 646 -1.65 2.85 -15.08
N ALA A 647 -2.54 2.25 -15.86
CA ALA A 647 -3.23 2.93 -16.96
C ALA A 647 -4.08 4.11 -16.45
N GLY A 648 -4.87 3.90 -15.39
CA GLY A 648 -5.65 4.95 -14.75
C GLY A 648 -4.77 6.09 -14.22
N PHE A 649 -3.67 5.77 -13.53
CA PHE A 649 -2.73 6.76 -13.04
C PHE A 649 -2.03 7.52 -14.18
N ALA A 650 -1.62 6.84 -15.26
CA ALA A 650 -0.99 7.47 -16.40
C ALA A 650 -1.91 8.50 -17.08
N VAL A 651 -3.22 8.23 -17.16
CA VAL A 651 -4.20 9.19 -17.68
C VAL A 651 -4.28 10.43 -16.79
N ILE A 652 -4.41 10.24 -15.46
CA ILE A 652 -4.45 11.37 -14.51
C ILE A 652 -3.14 12.17 -14.59
N TYR A 653 -2.00 11.49 -14.64
CA TYR A 653 -0.69 12.11 -14.73
C TYR A 653 -0.53 12.94 -16.03
N ALA A 654 -1.04 12.43 -17.15
CA ALA A 654 -1.06 13.14 -18.42
C ALA A 654 -1.95 14.40 -18.39
N LEU A 655 -3.11 14.33 -17.72
CA LEU A 655 -3.97 15.51 -17.49
C LEU A 655 -3.26 16.59 -16.64
N VAL A 656 -2.60 16.17 -15.56
CA VAL A 656 -1.79 17.07 -14.72
C VAL A 656 -0.66 17.70 -15.53
N TYR A 657 0.03 16.91 -16.35
CA TYR A 657 1.05 17.43 -17.28
C TYR A 657 0.47 18.48 -18.22
N TRP A 658 -0.63 18.20 -18.87
CA TRP A 658 -1.27 19.13 -19.80
C TRP A 658 -1.64 20.47 -19.12
N ALA A 659 -2.27 20.41 -17.94
CA ALA A 659 -2.68 21.59 -17.19
C ALA A 659 -1.48 22.43 -16.73
N THR A 660 -0.43 21.78 -16.22
CA THR A 660 0.76 22.45 -15.70
C THR A 660 1.68 22.97 -16.82
N ALA A 661 1.80 22.25 -17.92
CA ALA A 661 2.54 22.71 -19.11
C ALA A 661 1.92 23.97 -19.72
N HIS A 662 0.59 24.08 -19.75
CA HIS A 662 -0.09 25.29 -20.21
C HIS A 662 0.28 26.52 -19.35
N THR A 663 0.29 26.37 -18.03
CA THR A 663 0.69 27.41 -17.09
C THR A 663 2.16 27.81 -17.29
N TYR A 664 3.05 26.85 -17.45
CA TYR A 664 4.46 27.10 -17.74
C TYR A 664 4.67 27.89 -19.03
N TYR A 665 4.02 27.49 -20.13
CA TYR A 665 4.11 28.23 -21.40
C TYR A 665 3.61 29.67 -21.29
N LYS A 666 2.57 29.91 -20.50
CA LYS A 666 2.06 31.26 -20.23
C LYS A 666 3.08 32.16 -19.52
N ILE A 667 3.88 31.57 -18.61
CA ILE A 667 4.94 32.28 -17.87
C ILE A 667 6.14 32.58 -18.77
N VAL A 668 6.58 31.57 -19.54
CA VAL A 668 7.79 31.68 -20.38
C VAL A 668 7.59 32.54 -21.63
N ARG A 669 6.33 32.70 -22.09
CA ARG A 669 6.02 33.53 -23.24
C ARG A 669 6.38 34.99 -22.95
N VAL A 670 7.48 35.45 -23.54
CA VAL A 670 7.89 36.85 -23.47
C VAL A 670 6.78 37.69 -24.08
N LYS A 671 6.22 38.63 -23.33
CA LYS A 671 5.38 39.69 -23.91
C LYS A 671 6.26 40.42 -24.91
N GLN A 672 5.98 40.28 -26.20
CA GLN A 672 6.54 41.21 -27.18
C GLN A 672 6.22 42.61 -26.67
N ALA A 673 7.28 43.39 -26.44
CA ALA A 673 7.12 44.80 -26.16
C ALA A 673 6.24 45.38 -27.27
N ASP A 674 5.15 46.02 -26.88
CA ASP A 674 4.27 46.73 -27.81
C ASP A 674 5.16 47.64 -28.68
N PRO A 675 5.18 47.50 -30.01
CA PRO A 675 6.04 48.31 -30.86
C PRO A 675 5.71 49.82 -30.86
N ARG A 676 4.97 50.26 -29.84
CA ARG A 676 4.50 51.66 -29.72
C ARG A 676 5.19 52.46 -28.61
N PHE A 677 6.43 52.07 -28.18
CA PHE A 677 7.29 52.97 -27.42
C PHE A 677 8.72 52.89 -27.94
#